data_2ff475d526f5eca36e4445ee2a731413
#
_entry.id   2ff475d526f5eca36e4445ee2a731413
#
_cell.length_a   1.000
_cell.length_b   1.000
_cell.length_c   1.000
_cell.angle_alpha   90.00
_cell.angle_beta   90.00
_cell.angle_gamma   90.00
#
_symmetry.space_group_name_H-M   'P 1'
#
loop_
_entity.id
_entity.type
_entity.pdbx_description
1 polymer ?
#
loop_
_entity_poly.entity_id
_entity_poly.type
_entity_poly.pdbx_seq_one_letter_code
_entity_poly.pdbx_strand_id
1 'polypeptide(L)'
;MTRFRTIFSTAFVLTSFATSLTPAMAETLPATERVGELTLEEKAALTTGQNAWQTFEVTRLGIPAAWMADGPVGLRKSTGENVTDSVPATCFPSSAAMSATWNEDLVERLGFAIGAEARANDVSLLLAPGLNIKRHPLGGRNFEYYSEDPLLAGKIAAAYVSGVQAQGVGATLKHFAVNNQEYRRMSIDAQVNERALREIYLRGFEIAVKESSPQAVMSAYNLVNGTSASENTRLLTEILRDEWGFEGLVVSDWGAVNDPVKAIAAGLDLEMPGNPMTPLTVAAAVKEGKLDEAALDRAAGKVLQLAERAHFMALLPPVEGLESHHDLARQVAVESIVLLQNNGLLPLEDGRRAKLGVVGRLAAKPRIQGIGSSQINATQVDAAWPFLEKLGTRKGYAMASWGEDSSESGLTDEEASELAKFLDSQDFLLVFAGQNASQDAEAWDRSSMSLAPTDLETLDAVKASAKPFAVVLIGGAAIDVTSFAAEADAVLMGWLGGQAFGSAVADVVFGEATPSGKLSETFAWSVSDHASALNFPGGPRAVEYGEGIYVGYRYFQTFDQEVAYPFGHGLSYTTFEYRNANVSSTRPDQESFYVTLDIENTGTRRGAEAVQIYLRHLNPSLRRPERELMAFDKVELDPGASAQLSILLHPWDFAYFSDIHGRRVVEPGDYELLIGSSSIDIRAVLPLHFESGTMPPMIYTAEDIIGDIYEDPQGQVVMDFLLQQFGRGPLSLAAEDDFFAAILKNLPFKKLRNFSQGAMSDEAIAGLLMLINSHMPPEQVVMMLQQNMPVQAAPEGQ
;
A
#
# COMPACT_ATOMS: atom_id res chain seq x y z
N MET A 1 18.71 4.15 -9.02
CA MET A 1 18.78 5.34 -9.92
C MET A 1 19.09 6.55 -9.08
N THR A 2 20.16 7.25 -9.43
CA THR A 2 20.89 8.21 -8.60
C THR A 2 20.09 9.51 -8.45
N ARG A 3 19.59 9.81 -7.25
CA ARG A 3 19.04 11.13 -6.93
C ARG A 3 20.21 12.10 -6.75
N PHE A 4 20.33 13.13 -7.59
CA PHE A 4 21.24 14.24 -7.35
C PHE A 4 20.57 15.22 -6.37
N ARG A 5 20.88 15.10 -5.10
CA ARG A 5 20.70 16.18 -4.11
C ARG A 5 22.00 16.93 -3.97
N THR A 6 21.99 18.21 -4.30
CA THR A 6 23.10 19.12 -3.95
C THR A 6 22.94 19.51 -2.49
N ILE A 7 23.51 18.73 -1.59
CA ILE A 7 23.64 19.09 -0.17
C ILE A 7 25.05 19.62 0.04
N PHE A 8 25.17 20.80 0.60
CA PHE A 8 26.44 21.34 1.07
C PHE A 8 27.02 20.40 2.14
N SER A 9 28.12 19.81 1.78
CA SER A 9 28.91 18.83 2.51
C SER A 9 29.51 19.42 3.79
N THR A 10 29.14 18.84 4.92
CA THR A 10 30.08 18.72 6.03
C THR A 10 30.78 17.37 5.85
N ALA A 11 32.06 17.45 5.46
CA ALA A 11 32.87 16.30 5.19
C ALA A 11 33.05 15.43 6.46
N PHE A 12 32.34 14.31 6.51
CA PHE A 12 32.77 13.18 7.33
C PHE A 12 33.80 12.40 6.51
N VAL A 13 35.01 12.36 7.02
CA VAL A 13 36.12 11.58 6.46
C VAL A 13 35.76 10.09 6.62
N LEU A 14 35.20 9.47 5.58
CA LEU A 14 35.21 8.03 5.42
C LEU A 14 36.61 7.61 5.00
N THR A 15 37.44 7.32 5.99
CA THR A 15 38.69 6.58 5.78
C THR A 15 38.33 5.21 5.20
N SER A 16 38.81 5.01 3.99
CA SER A 16 38.80 3.73 3.27
C SER A 16 39.35 2.58 4.13
N PHE A 17 38.42 1.74 4.68
CA PHE A 17 38.76 0.38 5.10
C PHE A 17 38.33 -0.60 4.00
N ALA A 18 38.95 -0.44 2.85
CA ALA A 18 38.81 -1.41 1.75
C ALA A 18 40.16 -2.12 1.55
N THR A 19 40.62 -2.84 2.57
CA THR A 19 41.67 -3.86 2.36
C THR A 19 41.73 -4.77 3.58
N SER A 20 41.22 -5.98 3.45
CA SER A 20 41.53 -7.24 4.17
C SER A 20 40.36 -8.10 4.60
N LEU A 21 39.27 -8.12 3.83
CA LEU A 21 38.18 -9.11 4.04
C LEU A 21 38.07 -10.10 2.88
N THR A 22 39.22 -10.51 2.35
CA THR A 22 39.27 -11.60 1.40
C THR A 22 40.40 -12.53 1.82
N PRO A 23 40.10 -13.63 2.53
CA PRO A 23 40.30 -14.95 1.96
C PRO A 23 39.26 -16.02 2.34
N ALA A 24 38.26 -15.75 3.15
CA ALA A 24 37.32 -16.79 3.59
C ALA A 24 36.04 -16.90 2.71
N MET A 25 35.77 -15.98 1.78
CA MET A 25 34.65 -16.05 0.87
C MET A 25 34.92 -16.79 -0.45
N ALA A 26 36.13 -17.28 -0.67
CA ALA A 26 36.54 -17.84 -1.96
C ALA A 26 36.30 -19.35 -2.13
N GLU A 27 35.67 -20.03 -1.17
CA GLU A 27 35.51 -21.53 -1.23
C GLU A 27 34.06 -22.02 -1.17
N THR A 28 33.05 -21.20 -1.04
CA THR A 28 31.65 -21.68 -1.13
C THR A 28 31.09 -21.44 -2.53
N LEU A 29 30.70 -22.53 -3.20
CA LEU A 29 29.96 -22.48 -4.45
C LEU A 29 28.66 -21.66 -4.24
N PRO A 30 28.19 -20.86 -5.25
CA PRO A 30 26.90 -20.19 -5.18
C PRO A 30 25.77 -21.15 -4.83
N ALA A 31 24.75 -20.69 -4.11
CA ALA A 31 23.62 -21.52 -3.66
C ALA A 31 23.02 -22.36 -4.79
N THR A 32 22.93 -21.78 -5.98
CA THR A 32 22.42 -22.46 -7.18
C THR A 32 23.26 -23.64 -7.64
N GLU A 33 24.59 -23.65 -7.44
CA GLU A 33 25.45 -24.75 -7.75
C GLU A 33 25.38 -25.85 -6.69
N ARG A 34 25.09 -25.47 -5.44
CA ARG A 34 24.97 -26.39 -4.32
C ARG A 34 23.68 -27.21 -4.32
N VAL A 35 22.61 -26.79 -5.07
CA VAL A 35 21.39 -27.58 -5.24
C VAL A 35 21.69 -28.97 -5.78
N GLY A 36 22.65 -29.09 -6.70
CA GLY A 36 23.08 -30.39 -7.26
C GLY A 36 23.76 -31.34 -6.26
N GLU A 37 24.20 -30.83 -5.08
CA GLU A 37 24.80 -31.66 -4.02
C GLU A 37 23.74 -32.27 -3.08
N LEU A 38 22.50 -31.79 -3.12
CA LEU A 38 21.40 -32.23 -2.29
C LEU A 38 20.78 -33.53 -2.84
N THR A 39 20.39 -34.42 -1.95
CA THR A 39 19.51 -35.52 -2.31
C THR A 39 18.08 -35.03 -2.55
N LEU A 40 17.25 -35.81 -3.23
CA LEU A 40 15.84 -35.48 -3.45
C LEU A 40 15.11 -35.23 -2.12
N GLU A 41 15.40 -36.04 -1.10
CA GLU A 41 14.80 -35.94 0.23
C GLU A 41 15.26 -34.65 0.94
N GLU A 42 16.53 -34.22 0.79
CA GLU A 42 17.04 -32.96 1.32
C GLU A 42 16.42 -31.75 0.60
N LYS A 43 16.31 -31.79 -0.75
CA LYS A 43 15.61 -30.77 -1.52
C LYS A 43 14.16 -30.60 -1.03
N ALA A 44 13.44 -31.71 -0.89
CA ALA A 44 12.07 -31.73 -0.41
C ALA A 44 11.94 -31.21 1.04
N ALA A 45 12.88 -31.54 1.91
CA ALA A 45 12.91 -31.04 3.29
C ALA A 45 13.10 -29.50 3.36
N LEU A 46 13.92 -28.92 2.47
CA LEU A 46 14.13 -27.48 2.41
C LEU A 46 12.89 -26.70 2.02
N THR A 47 11.89 -27.30 1.35
CA THR A 47 10.65 -26.61 0.94
C THR A 47 9.62 -26.45 2.05
N THR A 48 9.91 -26.88 3.28
CA THR A 48 9.07 -26.67 4.45
C THR A 48 9.92 -26.30 5.66
N GLY A 49 9.31 -25.67 6.68
CA GLY A 49 10.02 -25.39 7.93
C GLY A 49 10.34 -26.64 8.72
N GLN A 50 11.46 -26.65 9.45
CA GLN A 50 11.72 -27.69 10.45
C GLN A 50 10.90 -27.52 11.72
N ASN A 51 10.43 -26.30 11.97
CA ASN A 51 9.53 -25.92 13.05
C ASN A 51 8.75 -24.65 12.64
N ALA A 52 8.15 -23.96 13.61
CA ALA A 52 7.36 -22.76 13.35
C ALA A 52 8.18 -21.56 12.82
N TRP A 53 9.51 -21.53 12.99
CA TRP A 53 10.31 -20.31 12.76
C TRP A 53 11.61 -20.52 12.00
N GLN A 54 11.98 -21.76 11.67
CA GLN A 54 13.26 -22.07 11.07
C GLN A 54 13.13 -22.96 9.84
N THR A 55 13.99 -22.71 8.85
CA THR A 55 14.20 -23.63 7.73
C THR A 55 14.93 -24.90 8.19
N PHE A 56 14.88 -25.96 7.38
CA PHE A 56 15.70 -27.15 7.63
C PHE A 56 17.19 -26.85 7.48
N GLU A 57 18.02 -27.41 8.37
CA GLU A 57 19.45 -27.47 8.19
C GLU A 57 19.85 -28.71 7.37
N VAL A 58 20.93 -28.61 6.61
CA VAL A 58 21.54 -29.78 5.95
C VAL A 58 22.96 -29.95 6.49
N THR A 59 23.04 -30.61 7.66
CA THR A 59 24.27 -30.76 8.44
C THR A 59 25.42 -31.38 7.63
N ARG A 60 25.09 -32.35 6.75
CA ARG A 60 26.08 -33.03 5.87
C ARG A 60 26.83 -32.04 4.96
N LEU A 61 26.16 -30.95 4.56
CA LEU A 61 26.73 -29.92 3.68
C LEU A 61 27.10 -28.64 4.44
N GLY A 62 26.97 -28.60 5.77
CA GLY A 62 27.20 -27.41 6.56
C GLY A 62 26.24 -26.27 6.27
N ILE A 63 25.03 -26.56 5.81
CA ILE A 63 23.98 -25.55 5.54
C ILE A 63 23.23 -25.31 6.85
N PRO A 64 23.26 -24.09 7.42
CA PRO A 64 22.59 -23.79 8.67
C PRO A 64 21.06 -23.58 8.45
N ALA A 65 20.28 -23.75 9.51
CA ALA A 65 18.92 -23.28 9.54
C ALA A 65 18.89 -21.72 9.56
N ALA A 66 17.99 -21.14 8.83
CA ALA A 66 17.71 -19.70 8.86
C ALA A 66 16.52 -19.43 9.79
N TRP A 67 16.63 -18.44 10.69
CA TRP A 67 15.57 -18.03 11.60
C TRP A 67 14.73 -16.94 10.97
N MET A 68 13.40 -17.08 11.04
CA MET A 68 12.41 -16.10 10.64
C MET A 68 11.71 -15.53 11.87
N ALA A 69 11.34 -14.24 11.85
CA ALA A 69 10.60 -13.60 12.94
C ALA A 69 9.64 -12.55 12.39
N ASP A 70 8.50 -12.40 13.07
CA ASP A 70 7.60 -11.27 12.80
C ASP A 70 8.24 -9.93 13.18
N GLY A 71 7.65 -8.83 12.70
CA GLY A 71 8.12 -7.55 13.13
C GLY A 71 7.86 -6.35 12.23
N PRO A 72 6.61 -6.02 11.82
CA PRO A 72 6.35 -4.82 11.03
C PRO A 72 6.61 -3.52 11.81
N VAL A 73 6.49 -3.54 13.13
CA VAL A 73 6.66 -2.37 14.01
C VAL A 73 7.78 -2.54 15.05
N GLY A 74 8.63 -3.54 14.86
CA GLY A 74 9.73 -3.92 15.76
C GLY A 74 9.98 -5.41 15.67
N LEU A 75 11.03 -5.92 16.30
CA LEU A 75 11.34 -7.34 16.28
C LEU A 75 10.42 -8.13 17.21
N ARG A 76 9.77 -9.18 16.67
CA ARG A 76 9.04 -10.17 17.45
C ARG A 76 9.63 -11.56 17.24
N LYS A 77 10.79 -11.82 17.86
CA LYS A 77 11.38 -13.17 17.89
C LYS A 77 10.77 -13.97 19.03
N SER A 78 10.05 -15.05 18.70
CA SER A 78 9.41 -15.92 19.69
C SER A 78 10.43 -16.58 20.60
N THR A 79 10.13 -16.64 21.90
CA THR A 79 10.92 -17.29 22.97
C THR A 79 10.15 -18.40 23.68
N GLY A 80 8.87 -18.60 23.39
CA GLY A 80 7.98 -19.51 24.10
C GLY A 80 6.86 -20.08 23.25
N GLU A 81 5.87 -20.69 23.89
CA GLU A 81 4.71 -21.31 23.26
C GLU A 81 3.57 -20.30 22.99
N ASN A 82 3.53 -19.19 23.74
CA ASN A 82 2.51 -18.18 23.57
C ASN A 82 2.89 -17.18 22.49
N VAL A 83 1.89 -16.64 21.80
CA VAL A 83 2.07 -15.60 20.77
C VAL A 83 2.73 -14.34 21.33
N THR A 84 2.53 -14.05 22.61
CA THR A 84 3.09 -12.89 23.32
C THR A 84 4.52 -13.09 23.82
N ASP A 85 5.02 -14.36 23.87
CA ASP A 85 6.35 -14.67 24.39
C ASP A 85 7.40 -14.33 23.33
N SER A 86 8.01 -13.16 23.44
CA SER A 86 9.07 -12.70 22.53
C SER A 86 10.18 -11.96 23.25
N VAL A 87 11.33 -11.86 22.58
CA VAL A 87 12.44 -11.02 23.07
C VAL A 87 11.98 -9.58 23.25
N PRO A 88 12.47 -8.84 24.26
CA PRO A 88 12.26 -7.41 24.34
C PRO A 88 12.88 -6.70 23.12
N ALA A 89 12.12 -5.78 22.52
CA ALA A 89 12.53 -5.02 21.35
C ALA A 89 11.92 -3.61 21.35
N THR A 90 12.41 -2.72 20.51
CA THR A 90 11.82 -1.40 20.32
C THR A 90 10.49 -1.53 19.59
N CYS A 91 9.40 -1.05 20.20
CA CYS A 91 8.09 -0.94 19.56
C CYS A 91 7.99 0.44 18.88
N PHE A 92 8.22 0.47 17.58
CA PHE A 92 8.03 1.66 16.74
C PHE A 92 6.54 1.94 16.50
N PRO A 93 6.18 3.14 16.00
CA PRO A 93 4.82 3.43 15.57
C PRO A 93 4.29 2.43 14.53
N SER A 94 2.97 2.21 14.50
CA SER A 94 2.31 1.31 13.56
C SER A 94 2.58 1.68 12.09
N SER A 95 2.36 0.75 11.16
CA SER A 95 2.55 1.03 9.73
C SER A 95 1.65 2.17 9.25
N ALA A 96 0.43 2.29 9.79
CA ALA A 96 -0.44 3.43 9.55
C ALA A 96 0.21 4.76 9.98
N ALA A 97 0.86 4.78 11.14
CA ALA A 97 1.62 5.94 11.61
C ALA A 97 2.89 6.19 10.78
N MET A 98 3.64 5.14 10.41
CA MET A 98 4.82 5.28 9.56
C MET A 98 4.47 5.95 8.22
N SER A 99 3.38 5.53 7.58
CA SER A 99 2.99 6.12 6.30
C SER A 99 2.46 7.55 6.45
N ALA A 100 1.86 7.89 7.61
CA ALA A 100 1.46 9.26 7.90
C ALA A 100 2.63 10.25 8.03
N THR A 101 3.86 9.77 8.15
CA THR A 101 5.06 10.62 8.08
C THR A 101 5.29 11.18 6.68
N TRP A 102 4.90 10.47 5.62
CA TRP A 102 5.22 10.79 4.22
C TRP A 102 6.73 11.02 4.00
N ASN A 103 7.57 10.31 4.75
CA ASN A 103 9.01 10.51 4.81
C ASN A 103 9.76 9.19 4.60
N GLU A 104 10.13 8.92 3.35
CA GLU A 104 10.88 7.71 2.97
C GLU A 104 12.20 7.59 3.74
N ASP A 105 12.96 8.68 3.88
CA ASP A 105 14.28 8.69 4.56
C ASP A 105 14.15 8.31 6.05
N LEU A 106 13.08 8.78 6.72
CA LEU A 106 12.82 8.43 8.13
C LEU A 106 12.42 6.97 8.28
N VAL A 107 11.58 6.45 7.36
CA VAL A 107 11.16 5.05 7.40
C VAL A 107 12.32 4.11 7.03
N GLU A 108 13.23 4.49 6.13
CA GLU A 108 14.45 3.74 5.87
C GLU A 108 15.33 3.64 7.14
N ARG A 109 15.52 4.74 7.87
CA ARG A 109 16.23 4.73 9.16
C ARG A 109 15.56 3.84 10.21
N LEU A 110 14.23 3.85 10.26
CA LEU A 110 13.46 2.96 11.13
C LEU A 110 13.66 1.49 10.73
N GLY A 111 13.58 1.18 9.43
CA GLY A 111 13.86 -0.16 8.90
C GLY A 111 15.28 -0.62 9.26
N PHE A 112 16.27 0.27 9.16
CA PHE A 112 17.65 0.00 9.57
C PHE A 112 17.74 -0.36 11.07
N ALA A 113 17.03 0.36 11.94
CA ALA A 113 17.01 0.08 13.37
C ALA A 113 16.36 -1.29 13.68
N ILE A 114 15.21 -1.61 13.06
CA ILE A 114 14.59 -2.93 13.23
C ILE A 114 15.50 -4.05 12.70
N GLY A 115 16.12 -3.84 11.53
CA GLY A 115 17.09 -4.78 10.98
C GLY A 115 18.29 -5.00 11.89
N ALA A 116 18.76 -3.95 12.58
CA ALA A 116 19.83 -4.04 13.58
C ALA A 116 19.44 -4.91 14.78
N GLU A 117 18.20 -4.72 15.33
CA GLU A 117 17.69 -5.56 16.42
C GLU A 117 17.48 -7.01 15.96
N ALA A 118 16.96 -7.23 14.73
CA ALA A 118 16.80 -8.55 14.15
C ALA A 118 18.17 -9.28 14.02
N ARG A 119 19.19 -8.58 13.52
CA ARG A 119 20.55 -9.13 13.42
C ARG A 119 21.15 -9.44 14.78
N ALA A 120 20.98 -8.56 15.75
CA ALA A 120 21.45 -8.79 17.13
C ALA A 120 20.81 -10.02 17.80
N ASN A 121 19.69 -10.48 17.26
CA ASN A 121 18.96 -11.64 17.70
C ASN A 121 19.03 -12.83 16.71
N ASP A 122 20.01 -12.89 15.82
CA ASP A 122 20.24 -13.97 14.86
C ASP A 122 19.04 -14.27 13.95
N VAL A 123 18.24 -13.25 13.60
CA VAL A 123 17.11 -13.38 12.68
C VAL A 123 17.59 -13.11 11.26
N SER A 124 17.41 -14.08 10.37
CA SER A 124 17.86 -14.02 8.98
C SER A 124 16.83 -13.41 8.04
N LEU A 125 15.54 -13.57 8.36
CA LEU A 125 14.42 -13.06 7.58
C LEU A 125 13.37 -12.44 8.51
N LEU A 126 13.10 -11.16 8.31
CA LEU A 126 12.02 -10.46 8.98
C LEU A 126 10.73 -10.55 8.14
N LEU A 127 9.64 -11.01 8.75
CA LEU A 127 8.33 -11.17 8.09
C LEU A 127 7.57 -9.84 8.07
N ALA A 128 8.16 -8.87 7.40
CA ALA A 128 7.71 -7.48 7.29
C ALA A 128 8.33 -6.80 6.05
N PRO A 129 7.66 -5.74 5.51
CA PRO A 129 6.44 -5.08 5.98
C PRO A 129 5.15 -5.66 5.40
N GLY A 130 3.99 -5.37 6.06
CA GLY A 130 2.66 -5.56 5.49
C GLY A 130 2.25 -4.34 4.66
N LEU A 131 1.76 -4.54 3.42
CA LEU A 131 1.40 -3.42 2.53
C LEU A 131 0.12 -3.63 1.72
N ASN A 132 -0.78 -4.49 2.18
CA ASN A 132 -2.12 -4.56 1.59
C ASN A 132 -2.82 -3.21 1.69
N ILE A 133 -3.68 -2.92 0.71
CA ILE A 133 -4.40 -1.65 0.66
C ILE A 133 -5.45 -1.59 1.77
N LYS A 134 -5.61 -0.43 2.41
CA LYS A 134 -6.72 -0.14 3.33
C LYS A 134 -8.00 0.06 2.53
N ARG A 135 -8.60 -1.06 2.11
CA ARG A 135 -9.77 -1.09 1.24
C ARG A 135 -11.04 -0.57 1.92
N HIS A 136 -11.20 -0.94 3.18
CA HIS A 136 -12.39 -0.66 3.98
C HIS A 136 -11.98 -0.27 5.41
N PRO A 137 -12.62 0.74 6.03
CA PRO A 137 -12.20 1.23 7.35
C PRO A 137 -12.33 0.19 8.47
N LEU A 138 -13.14 -0.85 8.26
CA LEU A 138 -13.32 -1.92 9.25
C LEU A 138 -12.32 -3.08 9.10
N GLY A 139 -11.36 -3.03 8.17
CA GLY A 139 -10.31 -4.04 8.07
C GLY A 139 -9.50 -4.15 9.36
N GLY A 140 -9.49 -5.34 9.99
CA GLY A 140 -8.89 -5.54 11.31
C GLY A 140 -7.39 -5.26 11.37
N ARG A 141 -6.67 -5.54 10.29
CA ARG A 141 -5.21 -5.32 10.16
C ARG A 141 -4.84 -3.98 9.51
N ASN A 142 -5.78 -3.03 9.35
CA ASN A 142 -5.45 -1.71 8.78
C ASN A 142 -4.35 -0.98 9.55
N PHE A 143 -4.19 -1.24 10.86
CA PHE A 143 -3.12 -0.65 11.67
C PHE A 143 -1.71 -1.04 11.21
N GLU A 144 -1.54 -2.23 10.63
CA GLU A 144 -0.25 -2.71 10.13
C GLU A 144 -0.04 -2.55 8.63
N TYR A 145 -1.02 -1.93 7.93
CA TYR A 145 -0.93 -1.57 6.52
C TYR A 145 -0.72 -0.07 6.36
N TYR A 146 -0.03 0.34 5.29
CA TYR A 146 0.41 1.71 5.13
C TYR A 146 -0.72 2.66 4.71
N SER A 147 -1.40 2.39 3.58
CA SER A 147 -2.26 3.38 2.95
C SER A 147 -3.42 2.78 2.17
N GLU A 148 -4.43 3.62 1.85
CA GLU A 148 -5.43 3.36 0.82
C GLU A 148 -4.87 3.60 -0.60
N ASP A 149 -3.71 4.32 -0.70
CA ASP A 149 -3.05 4.62 -1.96
C ASP A 149 -1.86 3.67 -2.21
N PRO A 150 -1.81 2.99 -3.38
CA PRO A 150 -0.76 2.02 -3.67
C PRO A 150 0.62 2.65 -3.90
N LEU A 151 0.72 3.91 -4.36
CA LEU A 151 2.01 4.58 -4.52
C LEU A 151 2.63 4.87 -3.15
N LEU A 152 1.88 5.50 -2.26
CA LEU A 152 2.34 5.80 -0.91
C LEU A 152 2.72 4.51 -0.18
N ALA A 153 1.84 3.48 -0.24
CA ALA A 153 2.13 2.19 0.39
C ALA A 153 3.41 1.55 -0.16
N GLY A 154 3.59 1.55 -1.48
CA GLY A 154 4.75 0.94 -2.13
C GLY A 154 6.06 1.67 -1.84
N LYS A 155 6.06 3.01 -1.84
CA LYS A 155 7.24 3.85 -1.55
C LYS A 155 7.71 3.71 -0.10
N ILE A 156 6.78 3.78 0.84
CA ILE A 156 7.08 3.59 2.27
C ILE A 156 7.57 2.16 2.53
N ALA A 157 6.95 1.15 1.89
CA ALA A 157 7.41 -0.24 1.99
C ALA A 157 8.82 -0.42 1.42
N ALA A 158 9.12 0.18 0.27
CA ALA A 158 10.46 0.12 -0.34
C ALA A 158 11.53 0.71 0.58
N ALA A 159 11.28 1.86 1.20
CA ALA A 159 12.17 2.49 2.16
C ALA A 159 12.40 1.59 3.39
N TYR A 160 11.33 1.01 3.95
CA TYR A 160 11.41 0.07 5.06
C TYR A 160 12.29 -1.14 4.71
N VAL A 161 12.04 -1.78 3.55
CA VAL A 161 12.81 -2.94 3.07
C VAL A 161 14.30 -2.59 2.91
N SER A 162 14.60 -1.44 2.28
CA SER A 162 15.97 -0.96 2.08
C SER A 162 16.72 -0.83 3.41
N GLY A 163 16.06 -0.23 4.42
CA GLY A 163 16.62 -0.09 5.75
C GLY A 163 16.93 -1.43 6.42
N VAL A 164 15.94 -2.36 6.46
CA VAL A 164 16.12 -3.69 7.05
C VAL A 164 17.25 -4.44 6.37
N GLN A 165 17.27 -4.45 5.03
CA GLN A 165 18.24 -5.21 4.25
C GLN A 165 19.66 -4.64 4.32
N ALA A 166 19.82 -3.34 4.62
CA ALA A 166 21.11 -2.73 4.88
C ALA A 166 21.85 -3.34 6.10
N GLN A 167 21.11 -4.00 7.00
CA GLN A 167 21.68 -4.74 8.12
C GLN A 167 22.05 -6.20 7.79
N GLY A 168 21.84 -6.65 6.57
CA GLY A 168 22.07 -8.04 6.17
C GLY A 168 20.85 -8.95 6.42
N VAL A 169 19.84 -8.49 7.14
CA VAL A 169 18.58 -9.22 7.38
C VAL A 169 17.68 -9.14 6.13
N GLY A 170 17.07 -10.24 5.72
CA GLY A 170 16.09 -10.22 4.65
C GLY A 170 14.77 -9.60 5.12
N ALA A 171 14.08 -8.89 4.23
CA ALA A 171 12.71 -8.39 4.45
C ALA A 171 11.71 -9.15 3.59
N THR A 172 10.46 -9.24 4.06
CA THR A 172 9.37 -10.01 3.42
C THR A 172 8.16 -9.13 3.19
N LEU A 173 7.84 -8.84 1.94
CA LEU A 173 6.58 -8.14 1.61
C LEU A 173 5.37 -9.06 1.85
N LYS A 174 4.34 -8.60 2.56
CA LYS A 174 3.15 -9.38 2.89
C LYS A 174 1.86 -8.56 2.88
N HIS A 175 0.71 -9.15 2.63
CA HIS A 175 0.42 -10.53 2.25
C HIS A 175 0.03 -10.55 0.77
N PHE A 176 0.77 -11.29 -0.06
CA PHE A 176 0.61 -11.28 -1.52
C PHE A 176 -0.38 -12.37 -1.96
N ALA A 177 -1.66 -12.03 -2.33
CA ALA A 177 -2.19 -10.69 -2.44
C ALA A 177 -3.67 -10.63 -2.03
N VAL A 178 -4.21 -9.41 -1.99
CA VAL A 178 -5.66 -9.16 -1.81
C VAL A 178 -6.18 -9.62 -0.44
N ASN A 179 -5.36 -9.56 0.61
CA ASN A 179 -5.76 -9.85 1.98
C ASN A 179 -6.15 -8.55 2.69
N ASN A 180 -7.36 -8.04 2.42
CA ASN A 180 -7.83 -6.74 2.88
C ASN A 180 -8.91 -6.83 3.98
N GLN A 181 -9.13 -8.02 4.55
CA GLN A 181 -10.07 -8.30 5.63
C GLN A 181 -9.66 -9.54 6.41
N GLU A 182 -10.13 -9.66 7.66
CA GLU A 182 -9.89 -10.81 8.51
C GLU A 182 -11.02 -11.82 8.48
N TYR A 183 -12.25 -11.38 8.17
CA TYR A 183 -13.39 -12.28 8.05
C TYR A 183 -13.13 -13.39 7.05
N ARG A 184 -13.05 -14.63 7.57
CA ARG A 184 -12.80 -15.86 6.79
C ARG A 184 -11.51 -15.84 5.94
N ARG A 185 -10.50 -15.09 6.34
CA ARG A 185 -9.25 -14.89 5.55
C ARG A 185 -8.62 -16.20 5.06
N MET A 186 -8.79 -17.31 5.79
CA MET A 186 -8.24 -18.64 5.42
C MET A 186 -9.01 -19.35 4.29
N SER A 187 -10.18 -18.85 3.88
CA SER A 187 -11.09 -19.57 2.98
C SER A 187 -11.93 -18.70 2.04
N ILE A 188 -11.89 -17.38 2.21
CA ILE A 188 -12.64 -16.45 1.37
C ILE A 188 -12.00 -16.32 -0.02
N ASP A 189 -12.83 -16.27 -1.06
CA ASP A 189 -12.38 -15.94 -2.42
C ASP A 189 -12.56 -14.44 -2.66
N ALA A 190 -11.45 -13.71 -2.80
CA ALA A 190 -11.45 -12.32 -3.19
C ALA A 190 -11.62 -12.21 -4.71
N GLN A 191 -12.82 -11.81 -5.15
CA GLN A 191 -13.17 -11.65 -6.55
C GLN A 191 -12.89 -10.20 -6.98
N VAL A 192 -11.82 -10.02 -7.76
CA VAL A 192 -11.32 -8.71 -8.17
C VAL A 192 -11.06 -8.70 -9.68
N ASN A 193 -11.55 -7.66 -10.38
CA ASN A 193 -11.25 -7.51 -11.81
C ASN A 193 -9.75 -7.21 -12.04
N GLU A 194 -9.25 -7.52 -13.24
CA GLU A 194 -7.82 -7.46 -13.54
C GLU A 194 -7.27 -6.04 -13.38
N ARG A 195 -8.00 -5.02 -13.84
CA ARG A 195 -7.58 -3.63 -13.73
C ARG A 195 -7.41 -3.20 -12.26
N ALA A 196 -8.40 -3.48 -11.41
CA ALA A 196 -8.31 -3.18 -9.99
C ALA A 196 -7.18 -3.98 -9.30
N LEU A 197 -7.04 -5.27 -9.66
CA LEU A 197 -5.95 -6.10 -9.16
C LEU A 197 -4.59 -5.45 -9.45
N ARG A 198 -4.37 -4.98 -10.69
CA ARG A 198 -3.08 -4.45 -11.16
C ARG A 198 -2.81 -3.00 -10.74
N GLU A 199 -3.85 -2.14 -10.68
CA GLU A 199 -3.67 -0.72 -10.38
C GLU A 199 -3.72 -0.41 -8.89
N ILE A 200 -4.44 -1.21 -8.09
CA ILE A 200 -4.66 -0.98 -6.66
C ILE A 200 -3.95 -2.03 -5.81
N TYR A 201 -4.34 -3.30 -5.92
CA TYR A 201 -3.95 -4.32 -4.94
C TYR A 201 -2.54 -4.88 -5.15
N LEU A 202 -2.03 -4.88 -6.37
CA LEU A 202 -0.67 -5.34 -6.69
C LEU A 202 0.33 -4.19 -6.88
N ARG A 203 -0.15 -2.95 -7.16
CA ARG A 203 0.74 -1.84 -7.51
C ARG A 203 1.75 -1.48 -6.42
N GLY A 204 1.35 -1.48 -5.15
CA GLY A 204 2.26 -1.24 -4.03
C GLY A 204 3.36 -2.31 -3.94
N PHE A 205 3.00 -3.58 -4.14
CA PHE A 205 3.97 -4.69 -4.20
C PHE A 205 4.93 -4.53 -5.39
N GLU A 206 4.42 -4.18 -6.57
CA GLU A 206 5.25 -3.94 -7.76
C GLU A 206 6.31 -2.87 -7.52
N ILE A 207 5.90 -1.73 -6.91
CA ILE A 207 6.81 -0.63 -6.56
C ILE A 207 7.88 -1.13 -5.58
N ALA A 208 7.47 -1.77 -4.49
CA ALA A 208 8.39 -2.24 -3.47
C ALA A 208 9.38 -3.30 -4.01
N VAL A 209 8.90 -4.25 -4.84
CA VAL A 209 9.76 -5.26 -5.49
C VAL A 209 10.81 -4.60 -6.38
N LYS A 210 10.39 -3.66 -7.24
CA LYS A 210 11.29 -3.03 -8.22
C LYS A 210 12.27 -2.03 -7.61
N GLU A 211 11.88 -1.34 -6.53
CA GLU A 211 12.70 -0.29 -5.93
C GLU A 211 13.63 -0.78 -4.82
N SER A 212 13.26 -1.87 -4.11
CA SER A 212 14.03 -2.35 -2.96
C SER A 212 14.54 -3.79 -3.05
N SER A 213 14.12 -4.55 -4.07
CA SER A 213 14.53 -5.95 -4.26
C SER A 213 14.43 -6.78 -2.96
N PRO A 214 13.23 -6.97 -2.39
CA PRO A 214 13.04 -7.66 -1.13
C PRO A 214 13.53 -9.10 -1.20
N GLN A 215 14.06 -9.62 -0.08
CA GLN A 215 14.55 -11.00 0.00
C GLN A 215 13.41 -12.01 -0.16
N ALA A 216 12.22 -11.68 0.35
CA ALA A 216 11.08 -12.57 0.26
C ALA A 216 9.76 -11.84 -0.01
N VAL A 217 8.79 -12.62 -0.50
CA VAL A 217 7.38 -12.26 -0.59
C VAL A 217 6.57 -13.37 0.08
N MET A 218 5.62 -13.02 0.94
CA MET A 218 4.73 -13.98 1.62
C MET A 218 3.39 -14.03 0.90
N SER A 219 3.00 -15.23 0.43
CA SER A 219 1.69 -15.46 -0.16
C SER A 219 0.58 -15.38 0.89
N ALA A 220 -0.57 -14.80 0.51
CA ALA A 220 -1.70 -14.60 1.41
C ALA A 220 -2.47 -15.92 1.70
N TYR A 221 -3.36 -15.88 2.71
CA TYR A 221 -4.24 -17.00 3.05
C TYR A 221 -5.37 -17.23 2.06
N ASN A 222 -5.96 -16.14 1.57
CA ASN A 222 -7.21 -16.14 0.81
C ASN A 222 -7.05 -16.72 -0.61
N LEU A 223 -8.19 -17.05 -1.21
CA LEU A 223 -8.23 -17.28 -2.65
C LEU A 223 -8.29 -15.92 -3.37
N VAL A 224 -7.78 -15.89 -4.59
CA VAL A 224 -7.90 -14.77 -5.53
C VAL A 224 -8.49 -15.31 -6.82
N ASN A 225 -9.70 -14.86 -7.14
CA ASN A 225 -10.45 -15.28 -8.34
C ASN A 225 -10.52 -16.83 -8.46
N GLY A 226 -10.85 -17.50 -7.35
CA GLY A 226 -11.04 -18.95 -7.29
C GLY A 226 -9.80 -19.80 -7.01
N THR A 227 -8.61 -19.20 -6.94
CA THR A 227 -7.35 -19.94 -6.70
C THR A 227 -6.67 -19.47 -5.42
N SER A 228 -6.26 -20.41 -4.55
CA SER A 228 -5.49 -20.11 -3.33
C SER A 228 -4.23 -19.31 -3.69
N ALA A 229 -3.95 -18.22 -2.97
CA ALA A 229 -2.81 -17.36 -3.25
C ALA A 229 -1.48 -18.12 -3.26
N SER A 230 -1.31 -19.12 -2.37
CA SER A 230 -0.11 -19.99 -2.31
C SER A 230 0.01 -20.98 -3.47
N GLU A 231 -1.08 -21.21 -4.23
CA GLU A 231 -1.14 -22.15 -5.35
C GLU A 231 -1.44 -21.46 -6.69
N ASN A 232 -1.30 -20.14 -6.73
CA ASN A 232 -1.69 -19.31 -7.86
C ASN A 232 -0.51 -18.99 -8.77
N THR A 233 -0.36 -19.80 -9.86
CA THR A 233 0.71 -19.62 -10.86
C THR A 233 0.72 -18.21 -11.46
N ARG A 234 -0.47 -17.62 -11.71
CA ARG A 234 -0.56 -16.29 -12.26
C ARG A 234 0.05 -15.23 -11.31
N LEU A 235 -0.23 -15.34 -10.01
CA LEU A 235 0.35 -14.41 -9.02
C LEU A 235 1.83 -14.66 -8.80
N LEU A 236 2.20 -15.94 -8.50
CA LEU A 236 3.54 -16.26 -8.00
C LEU A 236 4.60 -16.38 -9.09
N THR A 237 4.21 -16.80 -10.28
CA THR A 237 5.14 -16.98 -11.42
C THR A 237 4.97 -15.88 -12.45
N GLU A 238 3.79 -15.83 -13.11
CA GLU A 238 3.62 -14.95 -14.27
C GLU A 238 3.78 -13.47 -13.90
N ILE A 239 3.13 -13.00 -12.80
CA ILE A 239 3.18 -11.58 -12.40
C ILE A 239 4.45 -11.30 -11.59
N LEU A 240 4.64 -12.02 -10.48
CA LEU A 240 5.72 -11.70 -9.55
C LEU A 240 7.11 -11.95 -10.15
N ARG A 241 7.33 -13.13 -10.76
CA ARG A 241 8.65 -13.49 -11.28
C ARG A 241 8.87 -13.03 -12.72
N ASP A 242 7.96 -13.36 -13.63
CA ASP A 242 8.19 -13.14 -15.07
C ASP A 242 8.01 -11.67 -15.46
N GLU A 243 6.93 -10.99 -14.98
CA GLU A 243 6.70 -9.59 -15.33
C GLU A 243 7.54 -8.62 -14.47
N TRP A 244 7.63 -8.87 -13.15
CA TRP A 244 8.33 -7.93 -12.26
C TRP A 244 9.81 -8.26 -12.04
N GLY A 245 10.26 -9.46 -12.42
CA GLY A 245 11.63 -9.89 -12.28
C GLY A 245 12.03 -10.21 -10.85
N PHE A 246 11.09 -10.67 -10.01
CA PHE A 246 11.38 -11.02 -8.62
C PHE A 246 12.22 -12.30 -8.54
N GLU A 247 13.41 -12.17 -7.94
CA GLU A 247 14.36 -13.28 -7.79
C GLU A 247 14.44 -13.84 -6.37
N GLY A 248 13.69 -13.28 -5.42
CA GLY A 248 13.70 -13.69 -4.02
C GLY A 248 12.91 -14.97 -3.73
N LEU A 249 12.79 -15.25 -2.43
CA LEU A 249 12.05 -16.37 -1.86
C LEU A 249 10.54 -16.07 -1.82
N VAL A 250 9.70 -17.01 -2.24
CA VAL A 250 8.27 -16.98 -1.95
C VAL A 250 7.98 -17.91 -0.78
N VAL A 251 7.59 -17.36 0.36
CA VAL A 251 7.19 -18.09 1.56
C VAL A 251 5.67 -18.05 1.72
N SER A 252 5.04 -19.11 2.23
CA SER A 252 3.62 -19.07 2.58
C SER A 252 3.38 -18.29 3.85
N ASP A 253 2.19 -17.71 4.01
CA ASP A 253 1.70 -17.38 5.33
C ASP A 253 1.46 -18.66 6.15
N TRP A 254 1.41 -18.56 7.49
CA TRP A 254 1.47 -19.70 8.41
C TRP A 254 0.23 -20.61 8.30
N GLY A 255 0.39 -21.74 7.58
CA GLY A 255 -0.69 -22.68 7.28
C GLY A 255 -1.52 -22.35 6.04
N ALA A 256 -1.03 -21.48 5.15
CA ALA A 256 -1.74 -21.10 3.92
C ALA A 256 -1.67 -22.15 2.79
N VAL A 257 -0.79 -23.14 2.88
CA VAL A 257 -0.64 -24.19 1.86
C VAL A 257 -1.69 -25.29 2.05
N ASN A 258 -2.48 -25.55 1.00
CA ASN A 258 -3.44 -26.66 0.99
C ASN A 258 -2.84 -27.91 0.30
N ASP A 259 -2.09 -27.71 -0.79
CA ASP A 259 -1.43 -28.79 -1.56
C ASP A 259 0.02 -28.36 -1.87
N PRO A 260 1.03 -28.94 -1.17
CA PRO A 260 2.42 -28.51 -1.35
C PRO A 260 2.96 -28.80 -2.75
N VAL A 261 2.44 -29.80 -3.47
CA VAL A 261 2.86 -30.11 -4.83
C VAL A 261 2.40 -29.01 -5.79
N LYS A 262 1.14 -28.59 -5.68
CA LYS A 262 0.60 -27.49 -6.48
C LYS A 262 1.26 -26.17 -6.12
N ALA A 263 1.51 -25.92 -4.84
CA ALA A 263 2.14 -24.68 -4.38
C ALA A 263 3.56 -24.51 -4.96
N ILE A 264 4.40 -25.57 -4.89
CA ILE A 264 5.74 -25.54 -5.49
C ILE A 264 5.67 -25.39 -7.02
N ALA A 265 4.76 -26.10 -7.67
CA ALA A 265 4.55 -25.95 -9.11
C ALA A 265 4.11 -24.53 -9.51
N ALA A 266 3.31 -23.86 -8.67
CA ALA A 266 2.83 -22.52 -8.88
C ALA A 266 3.87 -21.43 -8.62
N GLY A 267 5.00 -21.74 -7.95
CA GLY A 267 6.04 -20.74 -7.69
C GLY A 267 6.36 -20.50 -6.22
N LEU A 268 5.69 -21.17 -5.27
CA LEU A 268 6.05 -21.16 -3.84
C LEU A 268 7.39 -21.87 -3.64
N ASP A 269 8.20 -21.38 -2.70
CA ASP A 269 9.50 -21.99 -2.40
C ASP A 269 9.55 -22.59 -0.99
N LEU A 270 8.82 -22.02 -0.03
CA LEU A 270 8.86 -22.44 1.37
C LEU A 270 7.48 -22.44 2.02
N GLU A 271 7.01 -23.60 2.47
CA GLU A 271 5.81 -23.76 3.30
C GLU A 271 6.14 -23.49 4.77
N MET A 272 5.35 -22.63 5.43
CA MET A 272 5.44 -22.42 6.87
C MET A 272 4.05 -22.55 7.54
N PRO A 273 3.96 -22.97 8.80
CA PRO A 273 5.01 -23.58 9.61
C PRO A 273 5.41 -24.95 9.06
N GLY A 274 6.43 -25.55 9.67
CA GLY A 274 6.90 -26.87 9.25
C GLY A 274 5.82 -27.97 9.28
N ASN A 275 5.71 -28.71 8.18
CA ASN A 275 4.81 -29.85 8.05
C ASN A 275 5.62 -31.13 7.74
N PRO A 276 5.68 -32.11 8.66
CA PRO A 276 6.51 -33.31 8.50
C PRO A 276 6.07 -34.19 7.34
N MET A 277 4.87 -34.03 6.79
CA MET A 277 4.38 -34.79 5.65
C MET A 277 4.81 -34.21 4.31
N THR A 278 5.10 -32.90 4.26
CA THR A 278 5.48 -32.19 3.01
C THR A 278 6.71 -32.80 2.33
N PRO A 279 7.84 -33.06 3.02
CA PRO A 279 9.01 -33.67 2.36
C PRO A 279 8.70 -35.04 1.71
N LEU A 280 7.88 -35.85 2.37
CA LEU A 280 7.50 -37.18 1.86
C LEU A 280 6.60 -37.07 0.62
N THR A 281 5.60 -36.14 0.69
CA THR A 281 4.65 -35.89 -0.39
C THR A 281 5.34 -35.34 -1.63
N VAL A 282 6.21 -34.34 -1.44
CA VAL A 282 6.96 -33.70 -2.53
C VAL A 282 7.94 -34.66 -3.19
N ALA A 283 8.74 -35.39 -2.41
CA ALA A 283 9.67 -36.37 -2.96
C ALA A 283 8.96 -37.52 -3.71
N ALA A 284 7.80 -37.96 -3.23
CA ALA A 284 6.98 -38.93 -3.94
C ALA A 284 6.43 -38.36 -5.27
N ALA A 285 5.94 -37.12 -5.26
CA ALA A 285 5.40 -36.47 -6.45
C ALA A 285 6.45 -36.31 -7.56
N VAL A 286 7.70 -36.01 -7.21
CA VAL A 286 8.80 -35.96 -8.19
C VAL A 286 9.08 -37.37 -8.75
N LYS A 287 9.19 -38.39 -7.90
CA LYS A 287 9.42 -39.78 -8.35
C LYS A 287 8.32 -40.31 -9.25
N GLU A 288 7.09 -39.81 -9.05
CA GLU A 288 5.91 -40.17 -9.84
C GLU A 288 5.71 -39.30 -11.10
N GLY A 289 6.58 -38.30 -11.32
CA GLY A 289 6.47 -37.35 -12.42
C GLY A 289 5.26 -36.41 -12.32
N LYS A 290 4.70 -36.20 -11.12
CA LYS A 290 3.61 -35.24 -10.82
C LYS A 290 4.13 -33.84 -10.52
N LEU A 291 5.38 -33.69 -10.12
CA LEU A 291 6.10 -32.45 -9.91
C LEU A 291 7.40 -32.48 -10.71
N ASP A 292 7.66 -31.44 -11.49
CA ASP A 292 8.93 -31.26 -12.18
C ASP A 292 10.06 -31.06 -11.14
N GLU A 293 11.13 -31.85 -11.26
CA GLU A 293 12.30 -31.70 -10.37
C GLU A 293 12.91 -30.30 -10.49
N ALA A 294 12.85 -29.63 -11.64
CA ALA A 294 13.32 -28.25 -11.83
C ALA A 294 12.55 -27.26 -10.95
N ALA A 295 11.25 -27.48 -10.71
CA ALA A 295 10.49 -26.65 -9.78
C ALA A 295 10.93 -26.85 -8.33
N LEU A 296 11.25 -28.08 -7.95
CA LEU A 296 11.81 -28.38 -6.62
C LEU A 296 13.22 -27.80 -6.47
N ASP A 297 14.06 -27.89 -7.52
CA ASP A 297 15.42 -27.32 -7.52
C ASP A 297 15.39 -25.80 -7.37
N ARG A 298 14.46 -25.11 -8.06
CA ARG A 298 14.24 -23.68 -7.86
C ARG A 298 13.92 -23.38 -6.40
N ALA A 299 12.91 -24.07 -5.84
CA ALA A 299 12.45 -23.84 -4.47
C ALA A 299 13.58 -24.08 -3.44
N ALA A 300 14.24 -25.22 -3.50
CA ALA A 300 15.37 -25.53 -2.63
C ALA A 300 16.52 -24.51 -2.78
N GLY A 301 16.80 -24.07 -4.02
CA GLY A 301 17.81 -23.03 -4.30
C GLY A 301 17.51 -21.70 -3.62
N LYS A 302 16.24 -21.27 -3.57
CA LYS A 302 15.83 -20.02 -2.87
C LYS A 302 16.00 -20.13 -1.36
N VAL A 303 15.70 -21.31 -0.78
CA VAL A 303 15.94 -21.54 0.65
C VAL A 303 17.43 -21.60 0.98
N LEU A 304 18.27 -22.18 0.09
CA LEU A 304 19.73 -22.13 0.24
C LEU A 304 20.26 -20.70 0.25
N GLN A 305 19.76 -19.81 -0.62
CA GLN A 305 20.14 -18.40 -0.62
C GLN A 305 19.83 -17.72 0.73
N LEU A 306 18.71 -18.08 1.36
CA LEU A 306 18.38 -17.58 2.70
C LEU A 306 19.34 -18.15 3.77
N ALA A 307 19.69 -19.42 3.69
CA ALA A 307 20.65 -20.05 4.60
C ALA A 307 22.08 -19.45 4.45
N GLU A 308 22.49 -19.11 3.23
CA GLU A 308 23.77 -18.39 2.99
C GLU A 308 23.78 -17.00 3.62
N ARG A 309 22.64 -16.28 3.55
CA ARG A 309 22.46 -15.00 4.25
C ARG A 309 22.63 -15.18 5.76
N ALA A 310 22.02 -16.20 6.36
CA ALA A 310 22.19 -16.52 7.78
C ALA A 310 23.68 -16.76 8.13
N HIS A 311 24.38 -17.50 7.30
CA HIS A 311 25.80 -17.72 7.46
C HIS A 311 26.61 -16.42 7.37
N PHE A 312 26.35 -15.58 6.37
CA PHE A 312 27.02 -14.30 6.20
C PHE A 312 26.79 -13.36 7.40
N MET A 313 25.54 -13.25 7.89
CA MET A 313 25.23 -12.42 9.05
C MET A 313 26.03 -12.81 10.31
N ALA A 314 26.24 -14.12 10.51
CA ALA A 314 27.06 -14.61 11.65
C ALA A 314 28.52 -14.18 11.59
N LEU A 315 29.01 -13.73 10.43
CA LEU A 315 30.39 -13.21 10.24
C LEU A 315 30.48 -11.68 10.44
N LEU A 316 29.37 -10.96 10.51
CA LEU A 316 29.35 -9.51 10.71
C LEU A 316 29.69 -9.14 12.16
N PRO A 317 30.26 -7.93 12.39
CA PRO A 317 30.51 -7.43 13.74
C PRO A 317 29.23 -7.36 14.56
N PRO A 318 29.30 -7.47 15.90
CA PRO A 318 28.15 -7.24 16.78
C PRO A 318 27.47 -5.90 16.50
N VAL A 319 26.17 -5.84 16.74
CA VAL A 319 25.40 -4.59 16.62
C VAL A 319 25.63 -3.75 17.87
N GLU A 320 25.81 -2.43 17.68
CA GLU A 320 25.95 -1.44 18.75
C GLU A 320 24.88 -0.35 18.59
N GLY A 321 24.60 0.43 19.64
CA GLY A 321 23.77 1.64 19.59
C GLY A 321 22.25 1.38 19.66
N LEU A 322 21.82 0.19 20.04
CA LEU A 322 20.40 -0.16 20.16
C LEU A 322 19.63 0.74 21.17
N GLU A 323 20.31 1.31 22.14
CA GLU A 323 19.77 2.24 23.13
C GLU A 323 19.22 3.53 22.52
N SER A 324 19.69 3.92 21.32
CA SER A 324 19.20 5.11 20.61
C SER A 324 17.87 4.90 19.86
N HIS A 325 17.39 3.67 19.76
CA HIS A 325 16.17 3.35 19.00
C HIS A 325 14.91 3.95 19.60
N HIS A 326 14.87 4.17 20.93
CA HIS A 326 13.77 4.86 21.58
C HIS A 326 13.63 6.32 21.09
N ASP A 327 14.75 7.04 20.94
CA ASP A 327 14.74 8.42 20.42
C ASP A 327 14.27 8.46 18.96
N LEU A 328 14.67 7.46 18.15
CA LEU A 328 14.16 7.30 16.79
C LEU A 328 12.66 7.00 16.78
N ALA A 329 12.17 6.11 17.65
CA ALA A 329 10.74 5.84 17.80
C ALA A 329 9.97 7.12 18.16
N ARG A 330 10.52 7.98 19.04
CA ARG A 330 9.95 9.29 19.36
C ARG A 330 9.91 10.21 18.14
N GLN A 331 11.01 10.28 17.35
CA GLN A 331 11.03 11.09 16.14
C GLN A 331 9.95 10.65 15.15
N VAL A 332 9.84 9.34 14.90
CA VAL A 332 8.80 8.79 14.01
C VAL A 332 7.39 9.09 14.54
N ALA A 333 7.18 8.96 15.85
CA ALA A 333 5.89 9.28 16.46
C ALA A 333 5.53 10.77 16.29
N VAL A 334 6.47 11.69 16.53
CA VAL A 334 6.28 13.15 16.31
C VAL A 334 5.88 13.44 14.87
N GLU A 335 6.63 12.89 13.90
CA GLU A 335 6.37 13.16 12.48
C GLU A 335 5.12 12.47 11.94
N SER A 336 4.61 11.45 12.64
CA SER A 336 3.37 10.74 12.27
C SER A 336 2.10 11.40 12.81
N ILE A 337 2.19 12.20 13.89
CA ILE A 337 1.03 12.88 14.45
C ILE A 337 0.46 13.85 13.42
N VAL A 338 -0.84 13.68 13.10
CA VAL A 338 -1.55 14.53 12.16
C VAL A 338 -2.42 15.53 12.91
N LEU A 339 -2.18 16.81 12.70
CA LEU A 339 -3.07 17.88 13.17
C LEU A 339 -4.24 17.98 12.20
N LEU A 340 -5.38 17.41 12.57
CA LEU A 340 -6.57 17.36 11.72
C LEU A 340 -7.31 18.70 11.69
N GLN A 341 -7.34 19.38 12.83
CA GLN A 341 -8.05 20.63 13.03
C GLN A 341 -7.37 21.45 14.13
N ASN A 342 -7.35 22.79 13.98
CA ASN A 342 -6.86 23.70 15.01
C ASN A 342 -7.41 25.12 14.83
N ASN A 343 -8.24 25.56 15.75
CA ASN A 343 -8.79 26.92 15.80
C ASN A 343 -7.88 27.90 16.59
N GLY A 344 -6.58 27.55 16.72
CA GLY A 344 -5.59 28.36 17.42
C GLY A 344 -5.40 28.01 18.90
N LEU A 345 -5.97 26.89 19.37
CA LEU A 345 -5.75 26.41 20.74
C LEU A 345 -4.34 25.82 20.90
N LEU A 346 -3.86 25.06 19.92
CA LEU A 346 -2.53 24.46 19.92
C LEU A 346 -1.54 25.29 19.06
N PRO A 347 -0.24 25.36 19.41
CA PRO A 347 0.37 24.75 20.60
C PRO A 347 0.12 25.55 21.87
N LEU A 348 0.14 24.86 23.03
CA LEU A 348 0.03 25.45 24.37
C LEU A 348 1.39 26.08 24.78
N GLU A 349 1.58 27.39 24.64
CA GLU A 349 2.90 28.02 24.84
C GLU A 349 3.12 28.64 26.23
N ASP A 350 2.16 29.45 26.70
CA ASP A 350 2.25 30.17 27.97
C ASP A 350 1.01 29.89 28.83
N GLY A 351 1.22 29.11 29.88
CA GLY A 351 0.15 28.66 30.75
C GLY A 351 -0.39 29.76 31.67
N ARG A 352 0.39 30.83 32.02
CA ARG A 352 0.01 31.91 32.94
C ARG A 352 -0.75 31.45 34.18
N ARG A 353 -0.46 30.25 34.68
CA ARG A 353 -1.18 29.54 35.76
C ARG A 353 -2.61 29.10 35.39
N ALA A 354 -2.98 29.06 34.11
CA ALA A 354 -4.21 28.46 33.71
C ALA A 354 -4.23 26.95 34.08
N LYS A 355 -5.41 26.45 34.39
CA LYS A 355 -5.60 25.05 34.78
C LYS A 355 -5.85 24.21 33.54
N LEU A 356 -4.91 23.31 33.26
CA LEU A 356 -5.02 22.35 32.18
C LEU A 356 -5.40 20.99 32.72
N GLY A 357 -6.60 20.52 32.37
CA GLY A 357 -7.10 19.20 32.67
C GLY A 357 -6.78 18.20 31.54
N VAL A 358 -6.06 17.14 31.89
CA VAL A 358 -5.85 16.01 30.96
C VAL A 358 -6.87 14.92 31.29
N VAL A 359 -7.68 14.53 30.31
CA VAL A 359 -8.82 13.65 30.50
C VAL A 359 -8.67 12.38 29.65
N GLY A 360 -8.99 11.24 30.23
CA GLY A 360 -9.01 9.96 29.55
C GLY A 360 -7.88 9.01 29.95
N ARG A 361 -8.23 7.73 30.07
CA ARG A 361 -7.33 6.64 30.49
C ARG A 361 -6.09 6.49 29.61
N LEU A 362 -6.20 6.83 28.32
CA LEU A 362 -5.13 6.65 27.35
C LEU A 362 -3.95 7.61 27.53
N ALA A 363 -4.12 8.69 28.33
CA ALA A 363 -3.03 9.56 28.75
C ALA A 363 -2.04 8.87 29.71
N ALA A 364 -2.55 8.01 30.59
CA ALA A 364 -1.76 7.28 31.58
C ALA A 364 -1.41 5.86 31.14
N LYS A 365 -2.32 5.20 30.41
CA LYS A 365 -2.19 3.82 29.92
C LYS A 365 -2.34 3.81 28.37
N PRO A 366 -1.31 4.24 27.63
CA PRO A 366 -1.43 4.40 26.18
C PRO A 366 -1.57 3.04 25.50
N ARG A 367 -2.38 3.03 24.44
CA ARG A 367 -2.43 1.93 23.46
C ARG A 367 -1.42 2.21 22.35
N ILE A 368 -0.30 1.52 22.38
CA ILE A 368 0.86 1.83 21.52
C ILE A 368 0.92 1.01 20.23
N GLN A 369 0.21 -0.12 20.16
CA GLN A 369 0.24 -1.08 19.06
C GLN A 369 -1.07 -1.87 18.97
N GLY A 370 -1.29 -2.59 17.83
CA GLY A 370 -2.40 -3.52 17.66
C GLY A 370 -2.12 -4.91 18.24
N ILE A 371 -3.10 -5.81 18.09
CA ILE A 371 -3.07 -7.19 18.60
C ILE A 371 -2.78 -8.15 17.45
N GLY A 372 -1.97 -9.20 17.72
CA GLY A 372 -1.69 -10.27 16.76
C GLY A 372 -0.20 -10.55 16.58
N SER A 373 0.16 -11.08 15.40
CA SER A 373 1.55 -11.44 15.07
C SER A 373 2.51 -10.25 15.04
N SER A 374 2.00 -9.03 14.90
CA SER A 374 2.80 -7.78 14.94
C SER A 374 3.06 -7.24 16.34
N GLN A 375 2.55 -7.87 17.40
CA GLN A 375 2.64 -7.37 18.79
C GLN A 375 4.05 -7.54 19.35
N ILE A 376 4.67 -6.43 19.76
CA ILE A 376 6.05 -6.35 20.27
C ILE A 376 6.06 -6.37 21.79
N ASN A 377 7.03 -7.06 22.38
CA ASN A 377 7.37 -6.93 23.80
C ASN A 377 8.24 -5.68 23.96
N ALA A 378 7.59 -4.52 24.16
CA ALA A 378 8.25 -3.22 24.16
C ALA A 378 9.25 -3.09 25.32
N THR A 379 10.46 -2.58 25.02
CA THR A 379 11.52 -2.37 26.03
C THR A 379 11.13 -1.34 27.08
N GLN A 380 10.32 -0.35 26.71
CA GLN A 380 9.74 0.66 27.60
C GLN A 380 8.49 1.24 26.96
N VAL A 381 7.68 1.97 27.73
CA VAL A 381 6.49 2.66 27.24
C VAL A 381 6.39 4.02 27.90
N ASP A 382 6.41 5.09 27.11
CA ASP A 382 6.13 6.44 27.57
C ASP A 382 4.62 6.65 27.68
N ALA A 383 4.09 6.77 28.90
CA ALA A 383 2.76 7.32 29.10
C ALA A 383 2.77 8.84 28.86
N ALA A 384 1.67 9.39 28.34
CA ALA A 384 1.63 10.82 27.98
C ALA A 384 1.59 11.72 29.23
N TRP A 385 0.86 11.29 30.27
CA TRP A 385 0.64 12.11 31.46
C TRP A 385 1.93 12.65 32.10
N PRO A 386 2.97 11.86 32.44
CA PRO A 386 4.18 12.37 33.09
C PRO A 386 4.93 13.42 32.23
N PHE A 387 4.92 13.28 30.91
CA PHE A 387 5.56 14.24 30.00
C PHE A 387 4.73 15.51 29.89
N LEU A 388 3.41 15.41 29.76
CA LEU A 388 2.49 16.53 29.73
C LEU A 388 2.56 17.34 31.04
N GLU A 389 2.53 16.67 32.21
CA GLU A 389 2.65 17.31 33.50
C GLU A 389 3.97 18.08 33.65
N LYS A 390 5.09 17.45 33.26
CA LYS A 390 6.41 18.07 33.31
C LYS A 390 6.51 19.29 32.41
N LEU A 391 6.11 19.18 31.13
CA LEU A 391 6.18 20.27 30.16
C LEU A 391 5.17 21.37 30.49
N GLY A 392 3.91 21.01 30.81
CA GLY A 392 2.86 21.96 31.15
C GLY A 392 3.21 22.78 32.39
N THR A 393 3.75 22.13 33.45
CA THR A 393 4.24 22.85 34.63
C THR A 393 5.39 23.80 34.28
N ARG A 394 6.32 23.38 33.42
CA ARG A 394 7.42 24.25 32.91
C ARG A 394 6.89 25.47 32.14
N LYS A 395 5.80 25.28 31.36
CA LYS A 395 5.10 26.35 30.63
C LYS A 395 4.17 27.18 31.53
N GLY A 396 4.04 26.86 32.81
CA GLY A 396 3.27 27.62 33.80
C GLY A 396 1.82 27.23 33.98
N TYR A 397 1.40 26.06 33.48
CA TYR A 397 0.08 25.50 33.71
C TYR A 397 -0.04 24.85 35.11
N ALA A 398 -1.24 24.94 35.68
CA ALA A 398 -1.61 24.09 36.81
C ALA A 398 -2.22 22.80 36.22
N MET A 399 -1.44 21.71 36.27
CA MET A 399 -1.76 20.45 35.63
C MET A 399 -2.60 19.54 36.56
N ALA A 400 -3.60 18.88 35.99
CA ALA A 400 -4.37 17.81 36.65
C ALA A 400 -4.82 16.78 35.63
N SER A 401 -5.04 15.52 36.06
CA SER A 401 -5.53 14.44 35.19
C SER A 401 -6.74 13.74 35.81
N TRP A 402 -7.57 13.15 34.93
CA TRP A 402 -8.73 12.34 35.29
C TRP A 402 -8.91 11.16 34.35
N GLY A 403 -9.41 10.04 34.89
CA GLY A 403 -9.83 8.88 34.07
C GLY A 403 -8.76 7.81 33.87
N GLU A 404 -7.67 7.81 34.62
CA GLU A 404 -6.58 6.80 34.50
C GLU A 404 -7.08 5.36 34.65
N ASP A 405 -8.05 5.12 35.58
CA ASP A 405 -8.57 3.80 35.90
C ASP A 405 -9.98 3.53 35.33
N SER A 406 -10.53 4.45 34.49
CA SER A 406 -11.84 4.24 33.90
C SER A 406 -11.86 3.05 32.94
N SER A 407 -12.99 2.34 32.90
CA SER A 407 -13.24 1.19 32.05
C SER A 407 -13.43 1.62 30.57
N GLU A 408 -13.32 0.68 29.63
CA GLU A 408 -13.68 0.91 28.21
C GLU A 408 -15.20 0.81 27.96
N SER A 409 -15.98 0.32 28.92
CA SER A 409 -17.38 -0.08 28.72
C SER A 409 -18.43 0.96 29.07
N GLY A 410 -18.02 2.16 29.46
CA GLY A 410 -18.86 3.27 29.87
C GLY A 410 -18.52 3.77 31.28
N LEU A 411 -18.96 4.99 31.62
CA LEU A 411 -18.78 5.61 32.93
C LEU A 411 -19.83 5.13 33.92
N THR A 412 -19.43 4.84 35.13
CA THR A 412 -20.36 4.69 36.24
C THR A 412 -20.93 6.05 36.65
N ASP A 413 -22.07 6.08 37.40
CA ASP A 413 -22.66 7.31 37.91
C ASP A 413 -21.69 8.09 38.84
N GLU A 414 -20.82 7.38 39.58
CA GLU A 414 -19.77 7.97 40.42
C GLU A 414 -18.70 8.63 39.57
N GLU A 415 -18.17 7.93 38.57
CA GLU A 415 -17.16 8.46 37.62
C GLU A 415 -17.69 9.66 36.85
N ALA A 416 -18.94 9.61 36.36
CA ALA A 416 -19.58 10.75 35.70
C ALA A 416 -19.70 11.98 36.60
N SER A 417 -20.06 11.77 37.89
CA SER A 417 -20.13 12.85 38.88
C SER A 417 -18.75 13.43 39.23
N GLU A 418 -17.71 12.61 39.30
CA GLU A 418 -16.34 13.03 39.54
C GLU A 418 -15.78 13.79 38.31
N LEU A 419 -16.02 13.26 37.12
CA LEU A 419 -15.65 13.94 35.88
C LEU A 419 -16.25 15.35 35.81
N ALA A 420 -17.54 15.52 36.04
CA ALA A 420 -18.18 16.83 36.03
C ALA A 420 -17.51 17.83 36.99
N LYS A 421 -17.20 17.41 38.25
CA LYS A 421 -16.48 18.23 39.19
C LYS A 421 -15.07 18.58 38.73
N PHE A 422 -14.37 17.61 38.13
CA PHE A 422 -13.05 17.81 37.56
C PHE A 422 -13.08 18.87 36.44
N LEU A 423 -13.99 18.72 35.45
CA LEU A 423 -14.14 19.62 34.31
C LEU A 423 -14.43 21.06 34.76
N ASP A 424 -15.33 21.26 35.76
CA ASP A 424 -15.66 22.57 36.28
C ASP A 424 -14.44 23.31 36.86
N SER A 425 -13.46 22.56 37.38
CA SER A 425 -12.26 23.11 38.00
C SER A 425 -11.17 23.51 37.01
N GLN A 426 -11.29 23.18 35.72
CA GLN A 426 -10.27 23.41 34.70
C GLN A 426 -10.62 24.65 33.82
N ASP A 427 -9.59 25.23 33.19
CA ASP A 427 -9.74 26.30 32.21
C ASP A 427 -9.68 25.79 30.77
N PHE A 428 -8.86 24.75 30.52
CA PHE A 428 -8.67 24.07 29.22
C PHE A 428 -8.65 22.57 29.44
N LEU A 429 -9.01 21.82 28.38
CA LEU A 429 -9.07 20.36 28.42
C LEU A 429 -8.27 19.75 27.27
N LEU A 430 -7.50 18.72 27.59
CA LEU A 430 -6.84 17.85 26.63
C LEU A 430 -7.39 16.44 26.79
N VAL A 431 -8.16 15.97 25.83
CA VAL A 431 -8.89 14.70 25.93
C VAL A 431 -8.15 13.63 25.12
N PHE A 432 -7.80 12.52 25.75
CA PHE A 432 -7.26 11.34 25.09
C PHE A 432 -8.39 10.34 24.87
N ALA A 433 -8.73 10.10 23.61
CA ALA A 433 -9.81 9.21 23.22
C ALA A 433 -9.35 8.21 22.16
N GLY A 434 -9.91 7.01 22.19
CA GLY A 434 -9.53 5.98 21.23
C GLY A 434 -10.57 4.87 21.12
N GLN A 435 -10.25 3.90 20.30
CA GLN A 435 -11.08 2.72 20.14
C GLN A 435 -10.68 1.65 21.16
N ASN A 436 -11.57 0.68 21.41
CA ASN A 436 -11.23 -0.51 22.18
C ASN A 436 -10.06 -1.26 21.53
N ALA A 437 -9.21 -1.88 22.32
CA ALA A 437 -8.03 -2.60 21.85
C ALA A 437 -8.38 -3.68 20.80
N SER A 438 -9.54 -4.32 20.94
CA SER A 438 -10.04 -5.33 20.03
C SER A 438 -10.39 -4.81 18.62
N GLN A 439 -10.45 -3.48 18.41
CA GLN A 439 -10.75 -2.94 17.08
C GLN A 439 -9.55 -2.96 16.11
N ASP A 440 -8.33 -3.08 16.61
CA ASP A 440 -7.12 -3.16 15.80
C ASP A 440 -6.42 -4.50 16.08
N ALA A 441 -6.85 -5.54 15.37
CA ALA A 441 -6.42 -6.89 15.66
C ALA A 441 -6.31 -7.75 14.40
N GLU A 442 -5.35 -8.67 14.41
CA GLU A 442 -5.33 -9.82 13.52
C GLU A 442 -6.41 -10.84 13.94
N ALA A 443 -6.97 -11.57 13.00
CA ALA A 443 -7.97 -12.61 13.10
C ALA A 443 -9.44 -12.15 13.12
N TRP A 444 -9.74 -10.88 13.34
CA TRP A 444 -11.11 -10.35 13.20
C TRP A 444 -11.11 -8.90 12.74
N ASP A 445 -12.14 -8.55 11.99
CA ASP A 445 -12.37 -7.20 11.52
C ASP A 445 -12.98 -6.31 12.62
N ARG A 446 -12.81 -5.00 12.50
CA ARG A 446 -13.40 -3.99 13.37
C ARG A 446 -14.93 -4.06 13.29
N SER A 447 -15.60 -3.85 14.40
CA SER A 447 -17.07 -3.81 14.45
C SER A 447 -17.65 -2.43 14.12
N SER A 448 -16.87 -1.36 14.32
CA SER A 448 -17.26 0.02 14.02
C SER A 448 -16.03 0.93 13.89
N MET A 449 -16.25 2.16 13.42
CA MET A 449 -15.25 3.25 13.49
C MET A 449 -15.35 4.03 14.82
N SER A 450 -16.32 3.73 15.68
CA SER A 450 -16.61 4.51 16.89
C SER A 450 -15.51 4.40 17.94
N LEU A 451 -15.39 5.45 18.73
CA LEU A 451 -14.60 5.46 19.95
C LEU A 451 -15.14 4.47 20.98
N ALA A 452 -14.36 4.16 22.01
CA ALA A 452 -14.82 3.39 23.17
C ALA A 452 -16.01 4.10 23.84
N PRO A 453 -16.99 3.36 24.41
CA PRO A 453 -18.17 3.96 25.05
C PRO A 453 -17.81 5.00 26.12
N THR A 454 -16.85 4.69 26.98
CA THR A 454 -16.34 5.63 28.01
C THR A 454 -15.79 6.93 27.40
N ASP A 455 -15.07 6.82 26.27
CA ASP A 455 -14.46 7.98 25.64
C ASP A 455 -15.52 8.86 24.95
N LEU A 456 -16.61 8.26 24.43
CA LEU A 456 -17.77 9.00 23.91
C LEU A 456 -18.52 9.75 25.03
N GLU A 457 -18.82 9.07 26.15
CA GLU A 457 -19.48 9.67 27.31
C GLU A 457 -18.61 10.79 27.92
N THR A 458 -17.28 10.58 27.94
CA THR A 458 -16.33 11.60 28.39
C THR A 458 -16.36 12.83 27.49
N LEU A 459 -16.35 12.65 26.16
CA LEU A 459 -16.43 13.75 25.20
C LEU A 459 -17.76 14.49 25.30
N ASP A 460 -18.88 13.79 25.55
CA ASP A 460 -20.18 14.44 25.77
C ASP A 460 -20.16 15.32 27.03
N ALA A 461 -19.56 14.84 28.11
CA ALA A 461 -19.38 15.65 29.30
C ALA A 461 -18.45 16.86 29.08
N VAL A 462 -17.37 16.67 28.34
CA VAL A 462 -16.44 17.75 27.97
C VAL A 462 -17.15 18.81 27.16
N LYS A 463 -17.91 18.46 26.10
CA LYS A 463 -18.73 19.41 25.33
C LYS A 463 -19.71 20.18 26.21
N ALA A 464 -20.41 19.45 27.10
CA ALA A 464 -21.36 20.05 28.03
C ALA A 464 -20.72 21.06 29.01
N SER A 465 -19.43 20.93 29.31
CA SER A 465 -18.68 21.85 30.14
C SER A 465 -18.43 23.24 29.50
N ALA A 466 -18.60 23.33 28.20
CA ALA A 466 -18.34 24.52 27.37
C ALA A 466 -16.91 25.12 27.58
N LYS A 467 -15.92 24.29 27.95
CA LYS A 467 -14.51 24.67 28.06
C LYS A 467 -13.82 24.47 26.71
N PRO A 468 -12.81 25.28 26.35
CA PRO A 468 -11.96 24.98 25.20
C PRO A 468 -11.27 23.63 25.37
N PHE A 469 -11.27 22.83 24.31
CA PHE A 469 -10.67 21.49 24.39
C PHE A 469 -10.01 21.05 23.09
N ALA A 470 -8.95 20.27 23.26
CA ALA A 470 -8.30 19.54 22.19
C ALA A 470 -8.48 18.03 22.39
N VAL A 471 -8.58 17.29 21.30
CA VAL A 471 -8.72 15.81 21.31
C VAL A 471 -7.47 15.17 20.69
N VAL A 472 -6.90 14.18 21.38
CA VAL A 472 -5.86 13.29 20.88
C VAL A 472 -6.48 11.94 20.62
N LEU A 473 -6.61 11.56 19.33
CA LEU A 473 -7.18 10.30 18.90
C LEU A 473 -6.12 9.20 18.85
N ILE A 474 -6.45 8.02 19.37
CA ILE A 474 -5.58 6.84 19.39
C ILE A 474 -6.31 5.67 18.72
N GLY A 475 -5.78 5.19 17.61
CA GLY A 475 -6.33 4.06 16.84
C GLY A 475 -5.46 3.71 15.65
N GLY A 476 -5.65 2.51 15.09
CA GLY A 476 -4.84 1.98 13.99
C GLY A 476 -5.30 2.38 12.59
N ALA A 477 -6.50 2.98 12.46
CA ALA A 477 -7.09 3.41 11.21
C ALA A 477 -8.12 4.52 11.47
N ALA A 478 -8.82 4.96 10.43
CA ALA A 478 -9.84 6.01 10.51
C ALA A 478 -10.84 5.78 11.66
N ILE A 479 -11.17 6.85 12.36
CA ILE A 479 -12.06 6.92 13.52
C ILE A 479 -13.24 7.84 13.17
N ASP A 480 -14.43 7.50 13.66
CA ASP A 480 -15.61 8.36 13.57
C ASP A 480 -15.42 9.60 14.45
N VAL A 481 -15.41 10.77 13.83
CA VAL A 481 -15.22 12.06 14.48
C VAL A 481 -16.51 12.90 14.56
N THR A 482 -17.63 12.37 14.08
CA THR A 482 -18.90 13.10 13.96
C THR A 482 -19.41 13.65 15.27
N SER A 483 -19.15 12.95 16.38
CA SER A 483 -19.70 13.29 17.68
C SER A 483 -19.02 14.49 18.36
N PHE A 484 -17.83 14.94 17.90
CA PHE A 484 -17.06 15.95 18.61
C PHE A 484 -16.28 16.94 17.73
N ALA A 485 -16.01 16.62 16.46
CA ALA A 485 -15.13 17.43 15.63
C ALA A 485 -15.62 18.87 15.43
N ALA A 486 -16.95 19.09 15.37
CA ALA A 486 -17.52 20.42 15.18
C ALA A 486 -17.28 21.35 16.39
N GLU A 487 -17.19 20.79 17.60
CA GLU A 487 -17.05 21.54 18.85
C GLU A 487 -15.61 21.59 19.35
N ALA A 488 -14.74 20.69 18.93
CA ALA A 488 -13.34 20.65 19.35
C ALA A 488 -12.54 21.83 18.77
N ASP A 489 -11.74 22.51 19.58
CA ASP A 489 -10.85 23.58 19.12
C ASP A 489 -9.63 23.04 18.36
N ALA A 490 -9.18 21.82 18.72
CA ALA A 490 -8.13 21.12 18.00
C ALA A 490 -8.32 19.60 18.05
N VAL A 491 -7.92 18.92 16.99
CA VAL A 491 -7.95 17.45 16.89
C VAL A 491 -6.62 16.97 16.34
N LEU A 492 -5.98 16.06 17.07
CA LEU A 492 -4.75 15.37 16.70
C LEU A 492 -5.05 13.89 16.48
N MET A 493 -4.60 13.30 15.36
CA MET A 493 -4.55 11.85 15.18
C MET A 493 -3.16 11.35 15.55
N GLY A 494 -3.07 10.61 16.66
CA GLY A 494 -1.84 10.08 17.20
C GLY A 494 -1.52 8.65 16.78
N TRP A 495 -2.46 8.01 16.09
CA TRP A 495 -2.36 6.60 15.64
C TRP A 495 -2.11 5.61 16.81
N LEU A 496 -1.51 4.47 16.51
CA LEU A 496 -0.84 3.59 17.46
C LEU A 496 0.65 3.96 17.40
N GLY A 497 1.03 4.93 18.23
CA GLY A 497 2.27 5.70 18.08
C GLY A 497 3.55 5.06 18.65
N GLY A 498 3.52 3.74 18.97
CA GLY A 498 4.71 3.04 19.48
C GLY A 498 5.09 3.41 20.90
N GLN A 499 6.22 2.86 21.35
CA GLN A 499 6.66 2.96 22.74
C GLN A 499 6.97 4.38 23.23
N ALA A 500 7.29 5.32 22.33
CA ALA A 500 7.62 6.71 22.65
C ALA A 500 6.47 7.70 22.40
N PHE A 501 5.23 7.21 22.20
CA PHE A 501 4.08 8.04 21.88
C PHE A 501 3.81 9.14 22.90
N GLY A 502 3.90 8.82 24.21
CA GLY A 502 3.57 9.77 25.25
C GLY A 502 4.49 10.99 25.29
N SER A 503 5.79 10.80 25.10
CA SER A 503 6.75 11.90 24.99
C SER A 503 6.55 12.70 23.69
N ALA A 504 6.26 12.02 22.58
CA ALA A 504 6.03 12.64 21.28
C ALA A 504 4.79 13.57 21.28
N VAL A 505 3.66 13.10 21.79
CA VAL A 505 2.44 13.91 21.83
C VAL A 505 2.59 15.12 22.76
N ALA A 506 3.33 15.00 23.87
CA ALA A 506 3.62 16.13 24.75
C ALA A 506 4.45 17.22 24.03
N ASP A 507 5.45 16.83 23.20
CA ASP A 507 6.23 17.76 22.39
C ASP A 507 5.34 18.53 21.42
N VAL A 508 4.42 17.83 20.74
CA VAL A 508 3.50 18.47 19.77
C VAL A 508 2.53 19.40 20.52
N VAL A 509 1.87 18.94 21.58
CA VAL A 509 0.89 19.76 22.32
C VAL A 509 1.49 21.05 22.86
N PHE A 510 2.72 21.00 23.36
CA PHE A 510 3.38 22.18 23.92
C PHE A 510 4.31 22.91 22.92
N GLY A 511 4.30 22.55 21.64
CA GLY A 511 5.03 23.22 20.58
C GLY A 511 6.56 23.09 20.66
N GLU A 512 7.08 22.07 21.36
CA GLU A 512 8.49 21.68 21.31
C GLU A 512 8.79 21.04 19.92
N ALA A 513 7.76 20.47 19.30
CA ALA A 513 7.78 19.99 17.92
C ALA A 513 6.58 20.52 17.13
N THR A 514 6.77 20.74 15.83
CA THR A 514 5.72 21.16 14.89
C THR A 514 5.15 19.93 14.20
N PRO A 515 3.81 19.70 14.23
CA PRO A 515 3.21 18.57 13.56
C PRO A 515 3.42 18.67 12.04
N SER A 516 3.71 17.56 11.40
CA SER A 516 3.99 17.47 9.97
C SER A 516 3.42 16.20 9.33
N GLY A 517 2.69 15.40 10.10
CA GLY A 517 2.01 14.21 9.61
C GLY A 517 0.89 14.56 8.64
N LYS A 518 0.65 13.67 7.67
CA LYS A 518 -0.44 13.75 6.70
C LYS A 518 -1.21 12.44 6.69
N LEU A 519 -2.53 12.49 6.54
CA LEU A 519 -3.35 11.28 6.49
C LEU A 519 -2.95 10.38 5.32
N SER A 520 -2.78 9.11 5.59
CA SER A 520 -2.53 8.07 4.59
C SER A 520 -3.81 7.33 4.15
N GLU A 521 -4.95 7.74 4.68
CA GLU A 521 -6.29 7.26 4.36
C GLU A 521 -7.32 8.37 4.57
N THR A 522 -8.43 8.29 3.85
CA THR A 522 -9.57 9.22 3.98
C THR A 522 -10.35 8.92 5.25
N PHE A 523 -10.68 9.95 6.01
CA PHE A 523 -11.63 9.87 7.13
C PHE A 523 -13.01 10.28 6.61
N ALA A 524 -13.84 9.29 6.30
CA ALA A 524 -15.23 9.51 5.92
C ALA A 524 -16.10 9.81 7.14
N TRP A 525 -17.28 10.39 6.93
CA TRP A 525 -18.25 10.63 8.01
C TRP A 525 -18.88 9.35 8.53
N SER A 526 -19.01 8.33 7.68
CA SER A 526 -19.62 7.04 8.02
C SER A 526 -18.98 5.89 7.28
N VAL A 527 -19.06 4.69 7.86
CA VAL A 527 -18.68 3.43 7.20
C VAL A 527 -19.46 3.25 5.88
N SER A 528 -20.75 3.65 5.85
CA SER A 528 -21.60 3.51 4.67
C SER A 528 -21.21 4.40 3.49
N ASP A 529 -20.39 5.41 3.71
CA ASP A 529 -19.93 6.33 2.66
C ASP A 529 -18.83 5.74 1.78
N HIS A 530 -18.20 4.66 2.21
CA HIS A 530 -17.17 3.99 1.44
C HIS A 530 -17.72 3.17 0.29
N ALA A 531 -17.09 3.23 -0.87
CA ALA A 531 -17.49 2.45 -2.04
C ALA A 531 -17.53 0.93 -1.78
N SER A 532 -16.66 0.44 -0.91
CA SER A 532 -16.58 -0.97 -0.50
C SER A 532 -17.68 -1.40 0.49
N ALA A 533 -18.48 -0.49 1.05
CA ALA A 533 -19.47 -0.79 2.10
C ALA A 533 -20.53 -1.80 1.68
N LEU A 534 -20.90 -1.82 0.40
CA LEU A 534 -21.89 -2.78 -0.11
C LEU A 534 -21.37 -4.21 -0.15
N ASN A 535 -20.05 -4.39 -0.26
CA ASN A 535 -19.41 -5.69 -0.51
C ASN A 535 -18.62 -6.21 0.69
N PHE A 536 -18.26 -5.38 1.66
CA PHE A 536 -17.52 -5.78 2.86
C PHE A 536 -18.47 -6.29 3.95
N PRO A 537 -18.15 -7.39 4.66
CA PRO A 537 -17.04 -8.33 4.47
C PRO A 537 -17.33 -9.45 3.46
N GLY A 538 -18.41 -9.37 2.71
CA GLY A 538 -18.82 -10.34 1.72
C GLY A 538 -19.65 -11.50 2.26
N GLY A 539 -19.86 -12.50 1.43
CA GLY A 539 -20.60 -13.71 1.75
C GLY A 539 -19.72 -14.79 2.43
N PRO A 540 -20.26 -15.98 2.66
CA PRO A 540 -19.54 -17.05 3.36
C PRO A 540 -18.41 -17.69 2.52
N ARG A 541 -18.32 -17.44 1.22
CA ARG A 541 -17.34 -18.05 0.33
C ARG A 541 -16.57 -17.04 -0.50
N ALA A 542 -17.17 -15.89 -0.81
CA ALA A 542 -16.55 -14.88 -1.66
C ALA A 542 -16.87 -13.48 -1.18
N VAL A 543 -15.97 -12.57 -1.50
CA VAL A 543 -16.13 -11.13 -1.37
C VAL A 543 -15.84 -10.48 -2.72
N GLU A 544 -16.78 -9.68 -3.22
CA GLU A 544 -16.61 -8.95 -4.47
C GLU A 544 -15.91 -7.61 -4.19
N TYR A 545 -14.96 -7.28 -5.04
CA TYR A 545 -14.27 -5.99 -5.06
C TYR A 545 -14.93 -5.10 -6.12
N GLY A 546 -16.26 -4.91 -5.95
CA GLY A 546 -17.13 -4.27 -6.93
C GLY A 546 -16.86 -2.79 -7.14
N GLU A 547 -16.20 -2.13 -6.20
CA GLU A 547 -15.73 -0.75 -6.32
C GLU A 547 -14.61 -0.58 -7.36
N GLY A 548 -13.97 -1.65 -7.79
CA GLY A 548 -12.88 -1.64 -8.78
C GLY A 548 -11.69 -0.80 -8.31
N ILE A 549 -11.29 0.17 -9.13
CA ILE A 549 -10.16 1.08 -8.81
C ILE A 549 -10.54 2.23 -7.87
N TYR A 550 -11.81 2.35 -7.50
CA TYR A 550 -12.32 3.47 -6.71
C TYR A 550 -12.25 3.18 -5.21
N VAL A 551 -11.03 3.12 -4.68
CA VAL A 551 -10.74 2.93 -3.26
C VAL A 551 -10.33 4.26 -2.63
N GLY A 552 -10.81 4.57 -1.42
CA GLY A 552 -10.45 5.76 -0.67
C GLY A 552 -10.72 7.05 -1.44
N TYR A 553 -9.76 7.98 -1.42
CA TYR A 553 -9.90 9.28 -2.07
C TYR A 553 -10.21 9.20 -3.56
N ARG A 554 -9.79 8.11 -4.26
CA ARG A 554 -10.13 7.90 -5.67
C ARG A 554 -11.65 7.84 -5.87
N TYR A 555 -12.35 7.23 -4.93
CA TYR A 555 -13.82 7.22 -4.92
C TYR A 555 -14.38 8.58 -4.55
N PHE A 556 -14.00 9.10 -3.38
CA PHE A 556 -14.61 10.31 -2.83
C PHE A 556 -14.44 11.52 -3.75
N GLN A 557 -13.26 11.70 -4.36
CA GLN A 557 -13.00 12.80 -5.29
C GLN A 557 -13.72 12.63 -6.64
N THR A 558 -13.79 11.39 -7.16
CA THR A 558 -14.43 11.13 -8.47
C THR A 558 -15.94 11.30 -8.43
N PHE A 559 -16.56 11.02 -7.28
CA PHE A 559 -18.01 11.09 -7.11
C PHE A 559 -18.44 12.30 -6.26
N ASP A 560 -17.53 13.25 -6.02
CA ASP A 560 -17.77 14.50 -5.27
C ASP A 560 -18.45 14.24 -3.92
N GLN A 561 -17.93 13.28 -3.18
CA GLN A 561 -18.43 12.91 -1.85
C GLN A 561 -17.66 13.66 -0.77
N GLU A 562 -18.42 14.30 0.14
CA GLU A 562 -17.85 14.98 1.29
C GLU A 562 -17.25 13.99 2.29
N VAL A 563 -16.14 14.38 2.91
CA VAL A 563 -15.43 13.59 3.91
C VAL A 563 -15.09 14.44 5.13
N ALA A 564 -14.89 13.82 6.27
CA ALA A 564 -14.46 14.53 7.47
C ALA A 564 -13.04 15.12 7.29
N TYR A 565 -12.10 14.29 6.83
CA TYR A 565 -10.75 14.72 6.48
C TYR A 565 -10.26 13.95 5.26
N PRO A 566 -9.75 14.64 4.23
CA PRO A 566 -9.35 14.00 2.98
C PRO A 566 -7.97 13.31 3.11
N PHE A 567 -7.70 12.40 2.19
CA PHE A 567 -6.37 11.82 2.00
C PHE A 567 -5.30 12.91 1.84
N GLY A 568 -4.15 12.73 2.48
CA GLY A 568 -3.04 13.67 2.45
C GLY A 568 -3.21 14.88 3.37
N HIS A 569 -4.37 15.03 4.05
CA HIS A 569 -4.63 16.16 4.94
C HIS A 569 -3.77 16.10 6.21
N GLY A 570 -3.34 17.28 6.65
CA GLY A 570 -2.65 17.52 7.90
C GLY A 570 -2.19 18.97 7.96
N LEU A 571 -2.52 19.63 9.07
CA LEU A 571 -2.15 21.00 9.37
C LEU A 571 -0.78 21.05 10.06
N SER A 572 -0.24 22.26 10.18
CA SER A 572 1.02 22.53 10.86
C SER A 572 0.87 23.77 11.77
N TYR A 573 1.85 23.98 12.67
CA TYR A 573 1.96 25.23 13.44
C TYR A 573 2.70 26.33 12.68
N THR A 574 3.07 26.08 11.42
CA THR A 574 3.66 27.04 10.49
C THR A 574 2.90 27.02 9.18
N THR A 575 3.24 27.91 8.26
CA THR A 575 2.59 28.03 6.95
C THR A 575 3.60 27.90 5.83
N PHE A 576 3.19 27.28 4.72
CA PHE A 576 4.01 27.11 3.54
C PHE A 576 3.38 27.74 2.31
N GLU A 577 4.20 28.36 1.48
CA GLU A 577 3.80 28.88 0.18
C GLU A 577 4.49 28.10 -0.94
N TYR A 578 3.71 27.77 -1.97
CA TYR A 578 4.15 27.04 -3.15
C TYR A 578 4.30 28.05 -4.29
N ARG A 579 5.52 28.14 -4.85
CA ARG A 579 5.84 29.12 -5.88
C ARG A 579 6.53 28.48 -7.05
N ASN A 580 6.51 29.15 -8.22
CA ASN A 580 7.30 28.82 -9.39
C ASN A 580 7.13 27.38 -9.88
N ALA A 581 5.93 26.80 -9.65
CA ALA A 581 5.64 25.45 -10.12
C ALA A 581 5.77 25.40 -11.65
N ASN A 582 6.53 24.43 -12.16
CA ASN A 582 6.76 24.26 -13.58
C ASN A 582 6.97 22.80 -13.92
N VAL A 583 6.60 22.41 -15.14
CA VAL A 583 6.89 21.09 -15.71
C VAL A 583 7.75 21.27 -16.95
N SER A 584 8.83 20.48 -17.05
CA SER A 584 9.75 20.53 -18.20
C SER A 584 10.09 19.11 -18.66
N SER A 585 10.12 18.89 -19.96
CA SER A 585 10.60 17.62 -20.55
C SER A 585 12.12 17.50 -20.40
N THR A 586 12.59 16.28 -20.17
CA THR A 586 14.03 15.98 -20.05
C THR A 586 14.75 16.10 -21.39
N ARG A 587 14.07 15.74 -22.49
CA ARG A 587 14.51 15.86 -23.89
C ARG A 587 13.29 15.84 -24.81
N PRO A 588 13.39 16.43 -26.03
CA PRO A 588 12.29 16.44 -27.00
C PRO A 588 11.79 15.06 -27.46
N ASP A 589 12.62 14.03 -27.28
CA ASP A 589 12.38 12.64 -27.69
C ASP A 589 12.20 11.68 -26.50
N GLN A 590 12.24 12.20 -25.25
CA GLN A 590 12.03 11.42 -24.04
C GLN A 590 10.85 11.97 -23.25
N GLU A 591 9.87 11.13 -23.03
CA GLU A 591 8.60 11.44 -22.36
C GLU A 591 8.71 11.51 -20.83
N SER A 592 9.91 11.68 -20.26
CA SER A 592 10.10 11.93 -18.83
C SER A 592 10.06 13.41 -18.51
N PHE A 593 9.49 13.77 -17.38
CA PHE A 593 9.26 15.15 -16.98
C PHE A 593 9.86 15.44 -15.62
N TYR A 594 10.43 16.64 -15.47
CA TYR A 594 10.73 17.20 -14.16
C TYR A 594 9.63 18.16 -13.76
N VAL A 595 9.00 17.90 -12.62
CA VAL A 595 8.19 18.87 -11.91
C VAL A 595 9.09 19.60 -10.93
N THR A 596 9.21 20.92 -11.09
CA THR A 596 9.98 21.77 -10.19
C THR A 596 9.09 22.77 -9.52
N LEU A 597 9.32 23.04 -8.23
CA LEU A 597 8.62 24.11 -7.49
C LEU A 597 9.46 24.56 -6.32
N ASP A 598 9.23 25.80 -5.87
CA ASP A 598 9.83 26.35 -4.67
C ASP A 598 8.83 26.27 -3.52
N ILE A 599 9.24 25.75 -2.38
CA ILE A 599 8.48 25.76 -1.12
C ILE A 599 9.16 26.72 -0.15
N GLU A 600 8.39 27.67 0.40
CA GLU A 600 8.85 28.60 1.41
C GLU A 600 8.07 28.43 2.71
N ASN A 601 8.76 28.33 3.83
CA ASN A 601 8.15 28.43 5.15
C ASN A 601 7.89 29.92 5.46
N THR A 602 6.64 30.36 5.33
CA THR A 602 6.22 31.75 5.55
C THR A 602 5.80 32.02 6.99
N GLY A 603 5.81 31.00 7.85
CA GLY A 603 5.44 31.17 9.25
C GLY A 603 6.62 31.46 10.16
N THR A 604 6.41 31.29 11.47
CA THR A 604 7.37 31.68 12.51
C THR A 604 8.06 30.51 13.20
N ARG A 605 7.73 29.28 12.80
CA ARG A 605 8.27 28.03 13.38
C ARG A 605 8.91 27.18 12.30
N ARG A 606 9.97 26.47 12.66
CA ARG A 606 10.49 25.37 11.84
C ARG A 606 9.41 24.30 11.68
N GLY A 607 9.25 23.77 10.48
CA GLY A 607 8.28 22.74 10.17
C GLY A 607 8.59 22.05 8.87
N ALA A 608 7.88 20.95 8.62
CA ALA A 608 8.01 20.18 7.39
C ALA A 608 6.68 20.12 6.64
N GLU A 609 6.77 20.11 5.31
CA GLU A 609 5.64 19.98 4.40
C GLU A 609 5.84 18.82 3.46
N ALA A 610 4.81 17.98 3.31
CA ALA A 610 4.75 16.91 2.32
C ALA A 610 4.01 17.43 1.08
N VAL A 611 4.77 17.73 0.04
CA VAL A 611 4.25 18.15 -1.26
C VAL A 611 3.74 16.93 -2.00
N GLN A 612 2.52 17.00 -2.52
CA GLN A 612 1.81 15.90 -3.16
C GLN A 612 1.49 16.29 -4.61
N ILE A 613 1.78 15.40 -5.55
CA ILE A 613 1.49 15.58 -6.97
C ILE A 613 0.48 14.55 -7.40
N TYR A 614 -0.66 15.00 -7.90
CA TYR A 614 -1.72 14.14 -8.42
C TYR A 614 -1.87 14.30 -9.92
N LEU A 615 -2.29 13.24 -10.58
CA LEU A 615 -2.62 13.22 -11.98
C LEU A 615 -4.13 13.35 -12.19
N ARG A 616 -4.53 14.16 -13.16
CA ARG A 616 -5.84 14.15 -13.79
C ARG A 616 -5.69 13.97 -15.30
N HIS A 617 -6.38 13.01 -15.87
CA HIS A 617 -6.52 12.87 -17.32
C HIS A 617 -7.83 13.52 -17.77
N LEU A 618 -7.78 14.51 -18.68
CA LEU A 618 -8.96 15.32 -18.99
C LEU A 618 -10.01 14.60 -19.82
N ASN A 619 -9.62 13.75 -20.76
CA ASN A 619 -10.52 13.03 -21.66
C ASN A 619 -10.07 11.56 -21.83
N PRO A 620 -10.10 10.76 -20.77
CA PRO A 620 -9.65 9.37 -20.86
C PRO A 620 -10.64 8.51 -21.67
N SER A 621 -10.13 7.54 -22.42
CA SER A 621 -10.96 6.56 -23.15
C SER A 621 -11.72 5.63 -22.20
N LEU A 622 -11.11 5.33 -21.05
CA LEU A 622 -11.73 4.59 -19.95
C LEU A 622 -11.89 5.50 -18.75
N ARG A 623 -12.95 5.30 -17.98
CA ARG A 623 -13.16 6.08 -16.75
C ARG A 623 -11.97 5.91 -15.80
N ARG A 624 -11.34 7.02 -15.43
CA ARG A 624 -10.24 7.10 -14.46
C ARG A 624 -10.70 7.88 -13.21
N PRO A 625 -10.01 7.69 -12.06
CA PRO A 625 -10.21 8.56 -10.90
C PRO A 625 -9.93 10.02 -11.25
N GLU A 626 -10.69 10.91 -10.64
CA GLU A 626 -10.48 12.38 -10.79
C GLU A 626 -9.07 12.79 -10.36
N ARG A 627 -8.47 12.06 -9.43
CA ARG A 627 -7.09 12.29 -8.95
C ARG A 627 -6.42 10.98 -8.62
N GLU A 628 -5.17 10.85 -9.02
CA GLU A 628 -4.31 9.71 -8.74
C GLU A 628 -2.95 10.22 -8.25
N LEU A 629 -2.52 9.82 -7.05
CA LEU A 629 -1.21 10.23 -6.52
C LEU A 629 -0.10 9.69 -7.42
N MET A 630 0.76 10.61 -7.89
CA MET A 630 1.88 10.32 -8.81
C MET A 630 3.22 10.35 -8.13
N ALA A 631 3.39 11.29 -7.21
CA ALA A 631 4.63 11.49 -6.49
C ALA A 631 4.38 12.32 -5.22
N PHE A 632 5.32 12.26 -4.31
CA PHE A 632 5.40 13.14 -3.14
C PHE A 632 6.87 13.36 -2.76
N ASP A 633 7.12 14.46 -2.05
CA ASP A 633 8.41 14.71 -1.40
C ASP A 633 8.16 15.54 -0.13
N LYS A 634 8.95 15.29 0.92
CA LYS A 634 8.86 16.03 2.19
C LYS A 634 10.08 16.89 2.40
N VAL A 635 9.85 18.15 2.73
CA VAL A 635 10.90 19.13 3.00
C VAL A 635 10.71 19.78 4.37
N GLU A 636 11.78 19.89 5.14
CA GLU A 636 11.81 20.58 6.43
C GLU A 636 12.52 21.94 6.28
N LEU A 637 11.89 23.02 6.75
CA LEU A 637 12.36 24.38 6.55
C LEU A 637 12.30 25.22 7.84
N ASP A 638 13.35 25.99 8.09
CA ASP A 638 13.35 27.02 9.10
C ASP A 638 12.44 28.20 8.69
N PRO A 639 11.96 29.05 9.63
CA PRO A 639 11.19 30.24 9.30
C PRO A 639 11.87 31.13 8.25
N GLY A 640 11.14 31.48 7.19
CA GLY A 640 11.64 32.29 6.06
C GLY A 640 12.61 31.57 5.13
N ALA A 641 12.92 30.30 5.36
CA ALA A 641 13.72 29.50 4.45
C ALA A 641 12.88 28.96 3.30
N SER A 642 13.51 28.74 2.15
CA SER A 642 12.91 28.10 0.97
C SER A 642 13.80 27.02 0.42
N ALA A 643 13.19 26.02 -0.21
CA ALA A 643 13.87 24.97 -0.94
C ALA A 643 13.20 24.76 -2.30
N GLN A 644 13.99 24.42 -3.31
CA GLN A 644 13.48 23.97 -4.60
C GLN A 644 13.39 22.45 -4.59
N LEU A 645 12.19 21.95 -4.88
CA LEU A 645 11.97 20.54 -5.14
C LEU A 645 12.07 20.25 -6.64
N SER A 646 12.57 19.07 -6.99
CA SER A 646 12.68 18.61 -8.37
C SER A 646 12.33 17.13 -8.42
N ILE A 647 11.15 16.82 -8.90
CA ILE A 647 10.56 15.49 -8.91
C ILE A 647 10.52 14.97 -10.35
N LEU A 648 11.11 13.82 -10.58
CA LEU A 648 11.12 13.16 -11.89
C LEU A 648 9.91 12.24 -12.02
N LEU A 649 9.12 12.48 -13.05
CA LEU A 649 8.02 11.62 -13.48
C LEU A 649 8.40 10.88 -14.76
N HIS A 650 8.09 9.59 -14.79
CA HIS A 650 8.33 8.74 -15.96
C HIS A 650 7.02 8.50 -16.72
N PRO A 651 7.05 8.18 -18.01
CA PRO A 651 5.83 7.88 -18.79
C PRO A 651 4.96 6.81 -18.13
N TRP A 652 5.59 5.79 -17.55
CA TRP A 652 4.88 4.70 -16.90
C TRP A 652 4.09 5.10 -15.63
N ASP A 653 4.36 6.28 -15.08
CA ASP A 653 3.59 6.81 -13.97
C ASP A 653 2.21 7.28 -14.42
N PHE A 654 2.03 7.61 -15.70
CA PHE A 654 0.77 8.01 -16.33
C PHE A 654 -0.07 6.83 -16.83
N ALA A 655 0.51 5.61 -16.80
CA ALA A 655 -0.10 4.42 -17.37
C ALA A 655 -1.24 3.89 -16.49
N TYR A 656 -2.29 3.41 -17.15
CA TYR A 656 -3.31 2.54 -16.54
C TYR A 656 -3.17 1.11 -17.07
N PHE A 657 -3.82 0.14 -16.43
CA PHE A 657 -3.84 -1.24 -16.92
C PHE A 657 -5.01 -1.44 -17.88
N SER A 658 -4.70 -1.80 -19.12
CA SER A 658 -5.69 -2.09 -20.13
C SER A 658 -6.01 -3.59 -20.13
N ASP A 659 -7.25 -3.93 -19.79
CA ASP A 659 -7.74 -5.32 -19.84
C ASP A 659 -7.71 -5.88 -21.27
N ILE A 660 -7.91 -5.00 -22.25
CA ILE A 660 -7.88 -5.37 -23.67
C ILE A 660 -6.49 -5.81 -24.12
N HIS A 661 -5.46 -5.08 -23.69
CA HIS A 661 -4.08 -5.33 -24.08
C HIS A 661 -3.31 -6.20 -23.07
N GLY A 662 -3.91 -6.52 -21.92
CA GLY A 662 -3.28 -7.29 -20.85
C GLY A 662 -2.01 -6.66 -20.27
N ARG A 663 -1.83 -5.34 -20.40
CA ARG A 663 -0.64 -4.60 -19.96
C ARG A 663 -0.92 -3.15 -19.62
N ARG A 664 0.05 -2.50 -19.00
CA ARG A 664 -0.01 -1.05 -18.76
C ARG A 664 0.21 -0.27 -20.04
N VAL A 665 -0.61 0.77 -20.26
CA VAL A 665 -0.56 1.65 -21.40
C VAL A 665 -0.67 3.11 -20.98
N VAL A 666 0.00 3.99 -21.72
CA VAL A 666 -0.14 5.45 -21.61
C VAL A 666 -0.98 5.93 -22.79
N GLU A 667 -2.07 6.60 -22.50
CA GLU A 667 -2.91 7.23 -23.53
C GLU A 667 -2.28 8.55 -24.01
N PRO A 668 -2.31 8.87 -25.32
CA PRO A 668 -2.08 10.23 -25.75
C PRO A 668 -3.22 11.14 -25.29
N GLY A 669 -2.94 12.40 -25.06
CA GLY A 669 -3.98 13.35 -24.66
C GLY A 669 -3.52 14.42 -23.67
N ASP A 670 -4.51 15.12 -23.13
CA ASP A 670 -4.30 16.23 -22.21
C ASP A 670 -4.43 15.77 -20.75
N TYR A 671 -3.44 16.12 -19.98
CA TYR A 671 -3.32 15.81 -18.56
C TYR A 671 -3.11 17.08 -17.75
N GLU A 672 -3.42 17.00 -16.46
CA GLU A 672 -3.07 18.01 -15.47
C GLU A 672 -2.31 17.37 -14.32
N LEU A 673 -1.20 18.00 -13.93
CA LEU A 673 -0.52 17.70 -12.68
C LEU A 673 -1.02 18.67 -11.62
N LEU A 674 -1.68 18.13 -10.61
CA LEU A 674 -2.28 18.88 -9.51
C LEU A 674 -1.31 18.82 -8.31
N ILE A 675 -0.68 19.93 -7.99
CA ILE A 675 0.29 20.05 -6.90
C ILE A 675 -0.42 20.60 -5.68
N GLY A 676 -0.36 19.90 -4.56
CA GLY A 676 -1.09 20.30 -3.36
C GLY A 676 -0.48 19.83 -2.06
N SER A 677 -1.12 20.21 -0.96
CA SER A 677 -0.83 19.77 0.40
C SER A 677 -1.74 18.60 0.85
N SER A 678 -2.75 18.29 0.06
CA SER A 678 -3.66 17.14 0.22
C SER A 678 -4.36 16.84 -1.10
N SER A 679 -5.18 15.78 -1.14
CA SER A 679 -5.97 15.43 -2.33
C SER A 679 -7.00 16.49 -2.72
N ILE A 680 -7.36 17.41 -1.84
CA ILE A 680 -8.30 18.51 -2.14
C ILE A 680 -7.68 19.91 -2.09
N ASP A 681 -6.60 20.11 -1.31
CA ASP A 681 -5.93 21.41 -1.19
C ASP A 681 -4.87 21.56 -2.28
N ILE A 682 -5.33 21.87 -3.50
CA ILE A 682 -4.48 22.04 -4.69
C ILE A 682 -3.98 23.48 -4.76
N ARG A 683 -2.67 23.66 -4.84
CA ARG A 683 -1.95 24.95 -4.83
C ARG A 683 -1.47 25.39 -6.21
N ALA A 684 -1.21 24.42 -7.11
CA ALA A 684 -0.86 24.69 -8.51
C ALA A 684 -1.40 23.60 -9.42
N VAL A 685 -1.72 23.99 -10.67
CA VAL A 685 -2.16 23.07 -11.74
C VAL A 685 -1.25 23.31 -12.93
N LEU A 686 -0.58 22.26 -13.40
CA LEU A 686 0.30 22.31 -14.55
C LEU A 686 -0.29 21.45 -15.68
N PRO A 687 -0.64 22.05 -16.83
CA PRO A 687 -1.11 21.29 -17.96
C PRO A 687 0.06 20.53 -18.62
N LEU A 688 -0.22 19.34 -19.09
CA LEU A 688 0.72 18.47 -19.80
C LEU A 688 0.02 17.78 -20.95
N HIS A 689 0.68 17.70 -22.10
CA HIS A 689 0.17 17.02 -23.28
C HIS A 689 1.13 15.91 -23.72
N PHE A 690 0.59 14.71 -23.94
CA PHE A 690 1.31 13.62 -24.59
C PHE A 690 0.85 13.51 -26.03
N GLU A 691 1.77 13.72 -26.99
CA GLU A 691 1.50 13.57 -28.41
C GLU A 691 1.40 12.10 -28.82
N SER A 692 2.22 11.25 -28.20
CA SER A 692 2.27 9.82 -28.50
C SER A 692 2.15 9.00 -27.22
N GLY A 693 1.13 8.13 -27.17
CA GLY A 693 1.01 7.15 -26.10
C GLY A 693 1.77 5.86 -26.39
N THR A 694 1.69 4.91 -25.46
CA THR A 694 2.20 3.54 -25.63
C THR A 694 1.08 2.55 -25.95
N MET A 695 -0.08 3.06 -26.39
CA MET A 695 -1.19 2.19 -26.76
C MET A 695 -0.84 1.36 -28.00
N PRO A 696 -0.83 0.03 -27.85
CA PRO A 696 -0.68 -0.82 -29.03
C PRO A 696 -1.93 -0.70 -29.91
N PRO A 697 -1.81 -1.03 -31.19
CA PRO A 697 -2.98 -1.16 -32.02
C PRO A 697 -4.02 -2.11 -31.39
N MET A 698 -5.30 -1.78 -31.54
CA MET A 698 -6.38 -2.65 -31.06
C MET A 698 -6.33 -4.00 -31.79
N ILE A 699 -6.56 -5.08 -31.06
CA ILE A 699 -6.77 -6.42 -31.60
C ILE A 699 -8.23 -6.77 -31.36
N TYR A 700 -9.01 -6.70 -32.43
CA TYR A 700 -10.44 -6.98 -32.36
C TYR A 700 -10.72 -8.49 -32.42
N THR A 701 -11.72 -8.89 -31.67
CA THR A 701 -12.27 -10.25 -31.62
C THR A 701 -13.69 -10.30 -32.20
N ALA A 702 -14.22 -11.46 -32.33
CA ALA A 702 -15.60 -11.64 -32.78
C ALA A 702 -16.65 -11.13 -31.75
N GLU A 703 -16.23 -10.91 -30.52
CA GLU A 703 -17.09 -10.40 -29.43
C GLU A 703 -17.15 -8.87 -29.40
N ASP A 704 -16.17 -8.18 -30.02
CA ASP A 704 -16.14 -6.72 -30.00
C ASP A 704 -17.28 -6.13 -30.84
N ILE A 705 -17.76 -4.97 -30.42
CA ILE A 705 -18.91 -4.34 -31.09
C ILE A 705 -18.50 -3.67 -32.39
N ILE A 706 -19.44 -3.68 -33.33
CA ILE A 706 -19.23 -3.08 -34.67
C ILE A 706 -18.89 -1.59 -34.57
N GLY A 707 -19.41 -0.90 -33.57
CA GLY A 707 -19.14 0.52 -33.36
C GLY A 707 -17.66 0.79 -33.10
N ASP A 708 -17.05 0.04 -32.18
CA ASP A 708 -15.61 0.18 -31.87
C ASP A 708 -14.73 -0.17 -33.05
N ILE A 709 -15.10 -1.23 -33.79
CA ILE A 709 -14.41 -1.62 -35.03
C ILE A 709 -14.53 -0.52 -36.13
N TYR A 710 -15.69 0.15 -36.19
CA TYR A 710 -15.92 1.22 -37.19
C TYR A 710 -15.15 2.51 -36.88
N GLU A 711 -14.80 2.75 -35.62
CA GLU A 711 -13.96 3.87 -35.21
C GLU A 711 -12.48 3.66 -35.57
N ASP A 712 -12.05 2.41 -35.77
CA ASP A 712 -10.71 2.08 -36.26
C ASP A 712 -10.60 2.32 -37.77
N PRO A 713 -9.54 2.98 -38.28
CA PRO A 713 -9.40 3.25 -39.72
C PRO A 713 -9.45 2.01 -40.64
N GLN A 714 -8.95 0.87 -40.16
CA GLN A 714 -9.00 -0.39 -40.92
C GLN A 714 -10.35 -1.07 -40.77
N GLY A 715 -10.89 -1.03 -39.59
CA GLY A 715 -12.24 -1.48 -39.30
C GLY A 715 -13.28 -0.73 -40.13
N GLN A 716 -13.14 0.59 -40.25
CA GLN A 716 -13.99 1.43 -41.11
C GLN A 716 -13.95 0.96 -42.56
N VAL A 717 -12.75 0.72 -43.12
CA VAL A 717 -12.60 0.25 -44.51
C VAL A 717 -13.31 -1.09 -44.72
N VAL A 718 -13.17 -2.03 -43.80
CA VAL A 718 -13.84 -3.33 -43.86
C VAL A 718 -15.35 -3.18 -43.76
N MET A 719 -15.82 -2.35 -42.82
CA MET A 719 -17.25 -2.12 -42.61
C MET A 719 -17.90 -1.38 -43.82
N ASP A 720 -17.23 -0.36 -44.39
CA ASP A 720 -17.70 0.34 -45.56
C ASP A 720 -17.79 -0.59 -46.78
N PHE A 721 -16.82 -1.50 -46.93
CA PHE A 721 -16.86 -2.52 -47.95
C PHE A 721 -18.07 -3.45 -47.77
N LEU A 722 -18.32 -3.91 -46.56
CA LEU A 722 -19.47 -4.77 -46.21
C LEU A 722 -20.80 -4.06 -46.46
N LEU A 723 -20.92 -2.79 -46.08
CA LEU A 723 -22.11 -1.98 -46.35
C LEU A 723 -22.37 -1.81 -47.82
N GLN A 724 -21.35 -1.66 -48.66
CA GLN A 724 -21.47 -1.60 -50.14
C GLN A 724 -21.93 -2.94 -50.71
N GLN A 725 -21.40 -4.07 -50.21
CA GLN A 725 -21.74 -5.41 -50.74
C GLN A 725 -23.15 -5.85 -50.35
N PHE A 726 -23.57 -5.58 -49.11
CA PHE A 726 -24.84 -6.00 -48.52
C PHE A 726 -25.90 -4.88 -48.54
N GLY A 727 -25.67 -3.78 -49.24
CA GLY A 727 -26.46 -2.54 -49.27
C GLY A 727 -27.94 -2.64 -49.70
N ARG A 728 -28.51 -3.83 -49.73
CA ARG A 728 -29.94 -4.11 -49.87
C ARG A 728 -30.41 -5.07 -48.76
N GLY A 729 -30.40 -4.65 -47.55
CA GLY A 729 -30.78 -5.48 -46.38
C GLY A 729 -30.83 -4.68 -45.08
N PRO A 730 -30.99 -5.33 -43.96
CA PRO A 730 -31.00 -4.63 -42.63
C PRO A 730 -29.84 -3.69 -42.41
N LEU A 731 -28.67 -3.93 -43.03
CA LEU A 731 -27.49 -3.05 -42.94
C LEU A 731 -27.66 -1.72 -43.72
N SER A 732 -28.49 -1.69 -44.78
CA SER A 732 -28.73 -0.44 -45.55
C SER A 732 -29.69 0.50 -44.82
N LEU A 733 -30.58 -0.03 -43.96
CA LEU A 733 -31.48 0.77 -43.16
C LEU A 733 -30.74 1.53 -42.06
N ALA A 734 -29.61 1.01 -41.60
CA ALA A 734 -28.78 1.67 -40.60
C ALA A 734 -28.11 2.97 -41.08
N ALA A 735 -27.99 3.17 -42.41
CA ALA A 735 -27.46 4.41 -42.99
C ALA A 735 -28.53 5.53 -43.07
N GLU A 736 -29.81 5.21 -42.95
CA GLU A 736 -30.93 6.15 -43.11
C GLU A 736 -31.70 6.40 -41.79
N ASP A 737 -31.48 5.61 -40.73
CA ASP A 737 -32.22 5.68 -39.46
C ASP A 737 -31.25 5.59 -38.27
N ASP A 738 -31.19 6.65 -37.47
CA ASP A 738 -30.35 6.75 -36.25
C ASP A 738 -30.58 5.61 -35.24
N PHE A 739 -31.81 5.09 -35.16
CA PHE A 739 -32.13 3.99 -34.24
C PHE A 739 -31.50 2.67 -34.71
N PHE A 740 -31.57 2.36 -36.00
CA PHE A 740 -30.94 1.15 -36.53
C PHE A 740 -29.41 1.25 -36.55
N ALA A 741 -28.87 2.46 -36.81
CA ALA A 741 -27.45 2.71 -36.69
C ALA A 741 -26.94 2.48 -35.25
N ALA A 742 -27.69 2.94 -34.25
CA ALA A 742 -27.37 2.70 -32.84
C ALA A 742 -27.42 1.22 -32.47
N ILE A 743 -28.41 0.46 -32.97
CA ILE A 743 -28.47 -1.00 -32.75
C ILE A 743 -27.25 -1.68 -33.39
N LEU A 744 -26.95 -1.35 -34.65
CA LEU A 744 -25.86 -1.99 -35.37
C LEU A 744 -24.50 -1.73 -34.72
N LYS A 745 -24.27 -0.50 -34.28
CA LYS A 745 -23.02 -0.15 -33.54
C LYS A 745 -22.81 -0.99 -32.28
N ASN A 746 -23.88 -1.34 -31.58
CA ASN A 746 -23.80 -2.12 -30.33
C ASN A 746 -23.85 -3.64 -30.55
N LEU A 747 -23.86 -4.13 -31.79
CA LEU A 747 -23.83 -5.57 -32.06
C LEU A 747 -22.41 -6.11 -32.02
N PRO A 748 -22.14 -7.25 -31.36
CA PRO A 748 -20.88 -7.99 -31.52
C PRO A 748 -20.65 -8.36 -32.97
N PHE A 749 -19.41 -8.26 -33.45
CA PHE A 749 -19.02 -8.48 -34.84
C PHE A 749 -19.47 -9.86 -35.37
N LYS A 750 -19.41 -10.90 -34.55
CA LYS A 750 -19.95 -12.24 -34.89
C LYS A 750 -21.42 -12.25 -35.28
N LYS A 751 -22.21 -11.27 -34.86
CA LYS A 751 -23.64 -11.18 -35.15
C LYS A 751 -23.91 -10.78 -36.59
N LEU A 752 -22.90 -10.28 -37.33
CA LEU A 752 -23.00 -10.08 -38.76
C LEU A 752 -23.48 -11.32 -39.49
N ARG A 753 -23.14 -12.51 -39.00
CA ARG A 753 -23.66 -13.80 -39.52
C ARG A 753 -25.19 -13.82 -39.56
N ASN A 754 -25.83 -13.35 -38.50
CA ASN A 754 -27.30 -13.42 -38.36
C ASN A 754 -27.98 -12.39 -39.25
N PHE A 755 -27.35 -11.23 -39.50
CA PHE A 755 -27.90 -10.14 -40.32
C PHE A 755 -27.56 -10.25 -41.79
N SER A 756 -26.59 -11.08 -42.20
CA SER A 756 -26.22 -11.33 -43.56
C SER A 756 -27.11 -12.38 -44.25
N GLN A 757 -28.18 -12.88 -43.65
CA GLN A 757 -29.07 -13.94 -44.15
C GLN A 757 -28.32 -15.21 -44.59
N GLY A 758 -27.22 -15.55 -43.91
CA GLY A 758 -26.37 -16.70 -44.22
C GLY A 758 -25.27 -16.47 -45.23
N ALA A 759 -25.09 -15.22 -45.70
CA ALA A 759 -24.00 -14.89 -46.64
C ALA A 759 -22.62 -14.85 -45.97
N MET A 760 -22.54 -14.70 -44.64
CA MET A 760 -21.30 -14.76 -43.84
C MET A 760 -21.22 -16.01 -43.00
N SER A 761 -20.14 -16.80 -43.17
CA SER A 761 -19.77 -17.89 -42.29
C SER A 761 -18.87 -17.41 -41.15
N ASP A 762 -18.61 -18.28 -40.16
CA ASP A 762 -17.69 -18.00 -39.07
C ASP A 762 -16.25 -17.84 -39.61
N GLU A 763 -15.88 -18.58 -40.67
CA GLU A 763 -14.58 -18.43 -41.35
C GLU A 763 -14.46 -17.08 -42.05
N ALA A 764 -15.54 -16.59 -42.67
CA ALA A 764 -15.54 -15.27 -43.26
C ALA A 764 -15.35 -14.17 -42.24
N ILE A 765 -16.03 -14.26 -41.07
CA ILE A 765 -15.87 -13.36 -39.94
C ILE A 765 -14.43 -13.37 -39.43
N ALA A 766 -13.84 -14.58 -39.25
CA ALA A 766 -12.45 -14.71 -38.85
C ALA A 766 -11.47 -14.09 -39.88
N GLY A 767 -11.74 -14.28 -41.17
CA GLY A 767 -10.94 -13.66 -42.25
C GLY A 767 -11.02 -12.13 -42.25
N LEU A 768 -12.20 -11.55 -41.98
CA LEU A 768 -12.38 -10.10 -41.84
C LEU A 768 -11.62 -9.54 -40.64
N LEU A 769 -11.70 -10.23 -39.51
CA LEU A 769 -10.95 -9.86 -38.30
C LEU A 769 -9.44 -9.93 -38.50
N MET A 770 -8.93 -10.94 -39.25
CA MET A 770 -7.52 -11.00 -39.63
C MET A 770 -7.11 -9.78 -40.47
N LEU A 771 -7.96 -9.29 -41.35
CA LEU A 771 -7.68 -8.08 -42.14
C LEU A 771 -7.70 -6.82 -41.29
N ILE A 772 -8.67 -6.68 -40.39
CA ILE A 772 -8.77 -5.57 -39.44
C ILE A 772 -7.52 -5.53 -38.56
N ASN A 773 -7.13 -6.66 -37.99
CA ASN A 773 -5.97 -6.79 -37.09
C ASN A 773 -4.60 -6.83 -37.81
N SER A 774 -4.57 -6.78 -39.16
CA SER A 774 -3.31 -6.89 -39.91
C SER A 774 -2.45 -5.64 -39.86
N HIS A 775 -3.03 -4.51 -39.48
CA HIS A 775 -2.41 -3.17 -39.49
C HIS A 775 -1.75 -2.80 -40.81
N MET A 776 -2.24 -3.40 -41.93
CA MET A 776 -1.83 -3.07 -43.30
C MET A 776 -2.40 -1.70 -43.71
N PRO A 777 -1.79 -1.00 -44.63
CA PRO A 777 -2.39 0.20 -45.19
C PRO A 777 -3.82 -0.06 -45.70
N PRO A 778 -4.78 0.85 -45.48
CA PRO A 778 -6.19 0.68 -45.91
C PRO A 778 -6.37 0.28 -47.37
N GLU A 779 -5.55 0.78 -48.27
CA GLU A 779 -5.56 0.45 -49.69
C GLU A 779 -5.28 -1.05 -49.95
N GLN A 780 -4.40 -1.66 -49.17
CA GLN A 780 -4.09 -3.09 -49.27
C GLN A 780 -5.24 -3.94 -48.73
N VAL A 781 -5.89 -3.50 -47.67
CA VAL A 781 -7.08 -4.16 -47.10
C VAL A 781 -8.19 -4.19 -48.14
N VAL A 782 -8.47 -3.06 -48.83
CA VAL A 782 -9.47 -2.98 -49.88
C VAL A 782 -9.14 -3.96 -51.04
N MET A 783 -7.87 -4.01 -51.45
CA MET A 783 -7.44 -4.93 -52.50
C MET A 783 -7.67 -6.40 -52.12
N MET A 784 -7.35 -6.77 -50.89
CA MET A 784 -7.56 -8.13 -50.40
C MET A 784 -9.04 -8.48 -50.26
N LEU A 785 -9.86 -7.55 -49.84
CA LEU A 785 -11.32 -7.72 -49.78
C LEU A 785 -11.91 -7.96 -51.17
N GLN A 786 -11.52 -7.16 -52.15
CA GLN A 786 -11.99 -7.31 -53.53
C GLN A 786 -11.57 -8.63 -54.21
N GLN A 787 -10.38 -9.14 -53.85
CA GLN A 787 -9.88 -10.43 -54.36
C GLN A 787 -10.56 -11.64 -53.72
N ASN A 788 -10.85 -11.59 -52.44
CA ASN A 788 -11.36 -12.72 -51.69
C ASN A 788 -12.89 -12.75 -51.51
N MET A 789 -13.55 -11.61 -51.70
CA MET A 789 -15.01 -11.46 -51.67
C MET A 789 -15.47 -10.73 -52.93
N PRO A 790 -15.48 -11.40 -54.09
CA PRO A 790 -15.86 -10.74 -55.32
C PRO A 790 -17.30 -10.24 -55.26
N VAL A 791 -17.48 -8.99 -55.67
CA VAL A 791 -18.81 -8.32 -55.77
C VAL A 791 -19.75 -9.22 -56.58
N GLN A 792 -20.75 -9.80 -55.88
CA GLN A 792 -21.85 -10.43 -56.63
C GLN A 792 -22.59 -9.31 -57.36
N ALA A 793 -22.49 -9.31 -58.68
CA ALA A 793 -23.28 -8.43 -59.49
C ALA A 793 -24.77 -8.64 -59.22
N ALA A 794 -25.48 -7.56 -58.88
CA ALA A 794 -26.90 -7.63 -58.61
C ALA A 794 -27.60 -8.34 -59.77
N PRO A 795 -28.50 -9.31 -59.51
CA PRO A 795 -29.27 -9.89 -60.59
C PRO A 795 -30.09 -8.76 -61.26
N GLU A 796 -29.81 -8.51 -62.52
CA GLU A 796 -30.63 -7.60 -63.33
C GLU A 796 -32.05 -8.13 -63.37
N GLY A 797 -33.00 -7.43 -62.72
CA GLY A 797 -34.43 -7.54 -63.00
C GLY A 797 -35.19 -8.66 -62.31
N GLN A 798 -35.87 -8.36 -61.20
CA GLN A 798 -37.30 -8.64 -61.06
C GLN A 798 -37.94 -7.64 -60.09
#